data_ade0d7f3445ddb7ebe3bd36243bfa210
#
_entry.id   ade0d7f3445ddb7ebe3bd36243bfa210
#
_cell.length_a   1.000
_cell.length_b   1.000
_cell.length_c   1.000
_cell.angle_alpha   90.00
_cell.angle_beta   90.00
_cell.angle_gamma   90.00
#
_symmetry.space_group_name_H-M   'P 1'
#
loop_
_entity.id
_entity.type
_entity.pdbx_description
1 polymer ?
#
loop_
_entity_poly.entity_id
_entity_poly.type
_entity_poly.pdbx_seq_one_letter_code
_entity_poly.pdbx_strand_id
1 'polypeptide(L)'
;MQITNKGIRTVLKDIESGHLILPALQREFVWKRRDIENLFDSLLQGFPINTLMFWNVSDIKTETMEFYRFLDADYKEGVSTNQIYSVRDNDRKTIVIDGQQRLTSLWIAVYGSYTSEKGKNKMYLYLNLDGQLKNGDSEDDSINSTDNYYNFRFMAESKADNLIANGEHWIKVSDAYSQDFNPVNYILEHHLNDNKFAQDTLQKLADLFRNETILNAYEITDENLQHVLNVFVRTNSGGKPLTKGDLLLSMVTVNWAGGNRENAREYVQGIVNVVADYGYKVDKDWVLSCILYILGKNIKLSVDNFDKATSERIYHEKENIFNSIEATCRLLNSFGMLERGLTTKLALLPIVYHIFNHNLASKVCTFKKGQMESIESGIYVDIRTWLFRAIVKGFFTSGTNDKLTKIQKIQSDKGKADYFPVTEIISEVSSLSINLNVNDELIDELMATEKKNAFSVLNIIYSSSRDMSFLEAKTEYDIDHIHAQAHFDKNSGDNRYDTIANLQLLNFRENRSKNDTSLQEWWNGKSDGEKRNYLLPKTFNTQIAGFDDFFNGRSRWLKGILAEKLDAKESQYAGIYLEERVLAAVYREGREKYSLCWTIHEDKVMQMPLKNGILLNVAPNHNYAYPMLALSPLTDDQRKALETEGLAKESFFEMTNKWDHSLIHEGAFGICFDSEKDMQSRVAKVFKTFDLLLEEE
;
A
#
# COMPACT_ATOMS: atom_id res chain seq x y z
N MET A 1 1.71 19.14 -33.04
CA MET A 1 0.48 19.27 -32.26
C MET A 1 -0.36 20.38 -32.91
N GLN A 2 -1.56 20.08 -33.37
CA GLN A 2 -2.41 21.00 -34.12
C GLN A 2 -3.77 21.10 -33.41
N ILE A 3 -4.36 22.30 -33.36
CA ILE A 3 -5.72 22.48 -32.86
C ILE A 3 -6.68 22.31 -34.06
N THR A 4 -7.68 21.47 -33.89
CA THR A 4 -8.72 21.20 -34.84
C THR A 4 -10.09 21.27 -34.21
N ASN A 5 -11.10 21.54 -34.98
CA ASN A 5 -12.49 21.48 -34.54
C ASN A 5 -13.19 20.35 -35.28
N LYS A 6 -14.06 19.64 -34.58
CA LYS A 6 -14.81 18.50 -35.12
C LYS A 6 -16.30 18.61 -34.80
N GLY A 7 -17.15 18.12 -35.66
CA GLY A 7 -18.57 17.95 -35.37
C GLY A 7 -18.84 16.66 -34.61
N ILE A 8 -19.92 16.64 -33.81
CA ILE A 8 -20.38 15.41 -33.12
C ILE A 8 -20.64 14.30 -34.16
N ARG A 9 -21.29 14.60 -35.26
CA ARG A 9 -21.56 13.62 -36.32
C ARG A 9 -20.29 12.99 -36.90
N THR A 10 -19.27 13.78 -37.15
CA THR A 10 -18.00 13.30 -37.69
C THR A 10 -17.34 12.34 -36.72
N VAL A 11 -17.26 12.70 -35.41
CA VAL A 11 -16.64 11.87 -34.41
C VAL A 11 -17.42 10.57 -34.19
N LEU A 12 -18.75 10.62 -34.14
CA LEU A 12 -19.58 9.42 -33.98
C LEU A 12 -19.48 8.46 -35.18
N LYS A 13 -19.36 8.97 -36.40
CA LYS A 13 -19.07 8.16 -37.61
C LYS A 13 -17.68 7.52 -37.54
N ASP A 14 -16.69 8.23 -37.01
CA ASP A 14 -15.33 7.68 -36.83
C ASP A 14 -15.31 6.56 -35.78
N ILE A 15 -16.15 6.65 -34.74
CA ILE A 15 -16.37 5.56 -33.77
C ILE A 15 -17.05 4.37 -34.49
N GLU A 16 -18.15 4.59 -35.17
CA GLU A 16 -18.92 3.55 -35.85
C GLU A 16 -18.09 2.77 -36.87
N SER A 17 -17.31 3.49 -37.72
CA SER A 17 -16.43 2.88 -38.69
C SER A 17 -15.19 2.20 -38.09
N GLY A 18 -14.92 2.39 -36.79
CA GLY A 18 -13.71 1.91 -36.14
C GLY A 18 -12.44 2.66 -36.61
N HIS A 19 -12.57 3.86 -37.15
CA HIS A 19 -11.44 4.77 -37.42
C HIS A 19 -10.92 5.39 -36.13
N LEU A 20 -11.82 5.70 -35.19
CA LEU A 20 -11.51 6.18 -33.87
C LEU A 20 -11.51 4.99 -32.90
N ILE A 21 -10.36 4.76 -32.22
CA ILE A 21 -10.14 3.65 -31.29
C ILE A 21 -9.59 4.14 -29.96
N LEU A 22 -9.67 3.28 -28.96
CA LEU A 22 -9.19 3.55 -27.62
C LEU A 22 -7.88 2.80 -27.36
N PRO A 23 -6.86 3.43 -26.75
CA PRO A 23 -5.69 2.70 -26.30
C PRO A 23 -6.04 1.92 -25.03
N ALA A 24 -5.43 0.76 -24.83
CA ALA A 24 -5.57 -0.02 -23.59
C ALA A 24 -5.08 0.72 -22.33
N LEU A 25 -4.60 1.93 -22.48
CA LEU A 25 -4.12 2.83 -21.45
C LEU A 25 -5.23 3.40 -20.57
N GLN A 26 -6.46 3.47 -21.09
CA GLN A 26 -7.54 4.19 -20.44
C GLN A 26 -8.38 3.24 -19.57
N ARG A 27 -8.94 3.82 -18.50
CA ARG A 27 -9.90 3.09 -17.66
C ARG A 27 -11.18 2.81 -18.45
N GLU A 28 -11.91 1.78 -18.05
CA GLU A 28 -13.24 1.50 -18.56
C GLU A 28 -14.20 2.70 -18.39
N PHE A 29 -15.33 2.65 -19.09
CA PHE A 29 -16.37 3.66 -18.94
C PHE A 29 -17.00 3.60 -17.56
N VAL A 30 -17.00 4.74 -16.83
CA VAL A 30 -17.44 4.81 -15.44
C VAL A 30 -18.49 5.90 -15.18
N TRP A 31 -18.83 6.69 -16.20
CA TRP A 31 -19.83 7.73 -16.06
C TRP A 31 -21.23 7.15 -15.86
N LYS A 32 -21.96 7.78 -14.96
CA LYS A 32 -23.36 7.44 -14.67
C LYS A 32 -24.30 8.24 -15.55
N ARG A 33 -25.58 7.87 -15.56
CA ARG A 33 -26.63 8.55 -16.34
C ARG A 33 -26.57 10.08 -16.18
N ARG A 34 -26.47 10.54 -14.94
CA ARG A 34 -26.44 11.96 -14.64
C ARG A 34 -25.24 12.70 -15.25
N ASP A 35 -24.09 12.06 -15.32
CA ASP A 35 -22.91 12.68 -15.95
C ASP A 35 -23.15 12.90 -17.45
N ILE A 36 -23.86 11.96 -18.10
CA ILE A 36 -24.25 12.08 -19.51
C ILE A 36 -25.32 13.15 -19.69
N GLU A 37 -26.34 13.20 -18.83
CA GLU A 37 -27.39 14.22 -18.83
C GLU A 37 -26.77 15.62 -18.67
N ASN A 38 -25.85 15.81 -17.75
CA ASN A 38 -25.12 17.07 -17.53
C ASN A 38 -24.23 17.44 -18.74
N LEU A 39 -23.62 16.45 -19.41
CA LEU A 39 -22.85 16.71 -20.63
C LEU A 39 -23.73 17.29 -21.74
N PHE A 40 -24.91 16.73 -21.95
CA PHE A 40 -25.84 17.20 -22.98
C PHE A 40 -26.44 18.56 -22.64
N ASP A 41 -26.75 18.81 -21.37
CA ASP A 41 -27.17 20.13 -20.90
C ASP A 41 -26.08 21.19 -21.17
N SER A 42 -24.82 20.89 -20.82
CA SER A 42 -23.68 21.77 -21.08
C SER A 42 -23.49 22.05 -22.58
N LEU A 43 -23.60 21.03 -23.43
CA LEU A 43 -23.51 21.19 -24.87
C LEU A 43 -24.62 22.08 -25.43
N LEU A 44 -25.85 21.88 -24.96
CA LEU A 44 -27.00 22.63 -25.44
C LEU A 44 -27.01 24.08 -24.93
N GLN A 45 -26.39 24.34 -23.78
CA GLN A 45 -26.13 25.68 -23.27
C GLN A 45 -24.96 26.37 -23.99
N GLY A 46 -24.18 25.64 -24.78
CA GLY A 46 -22.98 26.17 -25.44
C GLY A 46 -21.75 26.25 -24.53
N PHE A 47 -21.76 25.56 -23.39
CA PHE A 47 -20.59 25.52 -22.54
C PHE A 47 -19.49 24.64 -23.12
N PRO A 48 -18.22 25.00 -22.96
CA PRO A 48 -17.10 24.17 -23.41
C PRO A 48 -17.01 22.88 -22.59
N ILE A 49 -17.00 21.74 -23.26
CA ILE A 49 -16.90 20.41 -22.63
C ILE A 49 -15.45 19.93 -22.43
N ASN A 50 -14.50 20.84 -22.33
CA ASN A 50 -13.06 20.62 -22.40
C ASN A 50 -12.59 20.10 -23.79
N THR A 51 -11.29 20.23 -24.05
CA THR A 51 -10.67 19.83 -25.30
C THR A 51 -10.51 18.31 -25.34
N LEU A 52 -10.79 17.72 -26.50
CA LEU A 52 -10.44 16.33 -26.82
C LEU A 52 -8.98 16.24 -27.24
N MET A 53 -8.37 15.08 -27.08
CA MET A 53 -7.02 14.85 -27.55
C MET A 53 -6.93 13.56 -28.34
N PHE A 54 -6.42 13.66 -29.55
CA PHE A 54 -6.29 12.58 -30.52
C PHE A 54 -4.82 12.38 -30.90
N TRP A 55 -4.44 11.14 -31.11
CA TRP A 55 -3.16 10.76 -31.65
C TRP A 55 -3.39 10.07 -33.00
N ASN A 56 -2.96 10.73 -34.08
CA ASN A 56 -3.07 10.21 -35.43
C ASN A 56 -1.82 9.37 -35.73
N VAL A 57 -2.02 8.08 -35.93
CA VAL A 57 -0.95 7.12 -36.23
C VAL A 57 -1.05 6.67 -37.68
N SER A 58 0.05 6.80 -38.39
CA SER A 58 0.14 6.38 -39.78
C SER A 58 0.42 4.89 -39.98
N ASP A 59 1.12 4.29 -38.99
CA ASP A 59 1.44 2.87 -38.95
C ASP A 59 1.42 2.41 -37.49
N ILE A 60 0.40 1.62 -37.11
CA ILE A 60 0.26 1.12 -35.77
C ILE A 60 1.10 -0.13 -35.61
N LYS A 61 2.16 -0.03 -34.81
CA LYS A 61 2.94 -1.19 -34.37
C LYS A 61 2.22 -1.86 -33.20
N THR A 62 1.54 -2.97 -33.47
CA THR A 62 0.83 -3.78 -32.47
C THR A 62 1.74 -4.37 -31.39
N GLU A 63 3.03 -4.43 -31.63
CA GLU A 63 4.01 -4.98 -30.71
C GLU A 63 4.19 -4.14 -29.43
N THR A 64 3.65 -2.93 -29.40
CA THR A 64 3.89 -1.98 -28.31
C THR A 64 2.66 -1.61 -27.49
N MET A 65 1.43 -1.80 -28.01
CA MET A 65 0.21 -1.39 -27.32
C MET A 65 -1.03 -2.14 -27.80
N GLU A 66 -1.92 -2.52 -26.89
CA GLU A 66 -3.27 -3.01 -27.19
C GLU A 66 -4.23 -1.86 -27.44
N PHE A 67 -5.20 -2.11 -28.33
CA PHE A 67 -6.26 -1.14 -28.65
C PHE A 67 -7.62 -1.78 -28.47
N TYR A 68 -8.61 -0.94 -28.17
CA TYR A 68 -9.99 -1.34 -28.00
C TYR A 68 -10.92 -0.56 -28.90
N ARG A 69 -12.01 -1.18 -29.30
CA ARG A 69 -13.17 -0.48 -29.84
C ARG A 69 -13.90 0.25 -28.71
N PHE A 70 -14.68 1.25 -29.07
CA PHE A 70 -15.66 1.79 -28.12
C PHE A 70 -16.63 0.69 -27.69
N LEU A 71 -17.23 0.87 -26.52
CA LEU A 71 -18.28 -0.02 -26.01
C LEU A 71 -19.44 -0.12 -27.03
N ASP A 72 -20.17 -1.23 -26.97
CA ASP A 72 -21.45 -1.29 -27.63
C ASP A 72 -22.33 -0.13 -27.15
N ALA A 73 -23.08 0.49 -28.09
CA ALA A 73 -23.91 1.64 -27.76
C ALA A 73 -24.99 1.28 -26.71
N ASP A 74 -25.43 0.01 -26.69
CA ASP A 74 -26.29 -0.55 -25.62
C ASP A 74 -25.46 -0.88 -24.38
N TYR A 75 -25.18 0.13 -23.58
CA TYR A 75 -24.34 0.02 -22.40
C TYR A 75 -25.10 -0.55 -21.20
N LYS A 76 -24.50 -1.52 -20.51
CA LYS A 76 -24.94 -2.02 -19.22
C LYS A 76 -23.86 -1.80 -18.16
N GLU A 77 -24.20 -1.04 -17.11
CA GLU A 77 -23.30 -0.70 -16.00
C GLU A 77 -22.77 -1.97 -15.33
N GLY A 78 -21.45 -2.04 -15.13
CA GLY A 78 -20.78 -3.17 -14.47
C GLY A 78 -20.65 -4.46 -15.30
N VAL A 79 -21.19 -4.49 -16.53
CA VAL A 79 -21.16 -5.68 -17.40
C VAL A 79 -20.49 -5.39 -18.75
N SER A 80 -20.74 -4.21 -19.32
CA SER A 80 -20.19 -3.87 -20.63
C SER A 80 -18.69 -3.64 -20.59
N THR A 81 -17.95 -4.32 -21.46
CA THR A 81 -16.50 -4.22 -21.59
C THR A 81 -16.13 -3.84 -23.05
N ASN A 82 -15.01 -3.14 -23.18
CA ASN A 82 -14.47 -2.79 -24.50
C ASN A 82 -13.93 -4.02 -25.21
N GLN A 83 -14.24 -4.17 -26.50
CA GLN A 83 -13.72 -5.26 -27.33
C GLN A 83 -12.33 -4.93 -27.84
N ILE A 84 -11.43 -5.93 -27.85
CA ILE A 84 -10.08 -5.79 -28.40
C ILE A 84 -10.18 -5.45 -29.89
N TYR A 85 -9.45 -4.43 -30.33
CA TYR A 85 -9.28 -4.09 -31.73
C TYR A 85 -8.06 -4.81 -32.31
N SER A 86 -8.29 -5.72 -33.25
CA SER A 86 -7.19 -6.37 -33.99
C SER A 86 -6.69 -5.43 -35.11
N VAL A 87 -5.51 -4.88 -34.89
CA VAL A 87 -4.86 -3.99 -35.88
C VAL A 87 -4.43 -4.78 -37.11
N ARG A 88 -4.57 -4.17 -38.27
CA ARG A 88 -4.07 -4.69 -39.58
C ARG A 88 -2.87 -3.85 -40.02
N ASP A 89 -1.96 -4.45 -40.74
CA ASP A 89 -0.81 -3.73 -41.30
C ASP A 89 -1.26 -2.52 -42.16
N ASN A 90 -0.55 -1.40 -41.98
CA ASN A 90 -0.84 -0.11 -42.60
C ASN A 90 -2.21 0.51 -42.24
N ASP A 91 -2.76 0.21 -41.11
CA ASP A 91 -4.05 0.73 -40.66
C ASP A 91 -3.87 2.15 -40.06
N ARG A 92 -4.33 3.16 -40.77
CA ARG A 92 -4.33 4.54 -40.28
C ARG A 92 -5.48 4.71 -39.31
N LYS A 93 -5.17 5.06 -38.07
CA LYS A 93 -6.15 5.22 -36.98
C LYS A 93 -5.94 6.52 -36.23
N THR A 94 -7.01 6.98 -35.67
CA THR A 94 -7.00 8.04 -34.64
C THR A 94 -7.25 7.42 -33.30
N ILE A 95 -6.31 7.61 -32.39
CA ILE A 95 -6.35 7.05 -31.02
C ILE A 95 -6.79 8.17 -30.07
N VAL A 96 -7.78 7.88 -29.23
CA VAL A 96 -8.26 8.85 -28.22
C VAL A 96 -7.30 8.89 -27.03
N ILE A 97 -6.62 10.02 -26.83
CA ILE A 97 -5.71 10.25 -25.73
C ILE A 97 -6.44 10.85 -24.52
N ASP A 98 -7.37 11.78 -24.76
CA ASP A 98 -8.27 12.30 -23.73
C ASP A 98 -9.66 12.54 -24.29
N GLY A 99 -10.66 12.40 -23.43
CA GLY A 99 -12.08 12.58 -23.78
C GLY A 99 -12.85 11.29 -23.98
N GLN A 100 -12.30 10.11 -23.68
CA GLN A 100 -12.97 8.83 -23.83
C GLN A 100 -14.36 8.82 -23.18
N GLN A 101 -14.48 9.25 -21.91
CA GLN A 101 -15.76 9.25 -21.19
C GLN A 101 -16.81 10.10 -21.92
N ARG A 102 -16.41 11.29 -22.39
CA ARG A 102 -17.27 12.20 -23.12
C ARG A 102 -17.72 11.62 -24.45
N LEU A 103 -16.79 11.06 -25.23
CA LEU A 103 -17.09 10.44 -26.51
C LEU A 103 -17.96 9.20 -26.38
N THR A 104 -17.69 8.34 -25.39
CA THR A 104 -18.52 7.17 -25.09
C THR A 104 -19.92 7.59 -24.63
N SER A 105 -20.05 8.70 -23.88
CA SER A 105 -21.35 9.25 -23.48
C SER A 105 -22.17 9.74 -24.68
N LEU A 106 -21.53 10.44 -25.62
CA LEU A 106 -22.19 10.84 -26.87
C LEU A 106 -22.63 9.62 -27.69
N TRP A 107 -21.79 8.59 -27.74
CA TRP A 107 -22.06 7.35 -28.43
C TRP A 107 -23.27 6.60 -27.86
N ILE A 108 -23.31 6.41 -26.53
CA ILE A 108 -24.42 5.74 -25.83
C ILE A 108 -25.74 6.53 -25.99
N ALA A 109 -25.68 7.84 -25.83
CA ALA A 109 -26.88 8.68 -25.88
C ALA A 109 -27.52 8.79 -27.24
N VAL A 110 -26.72 8.70 -28.32
CA VAL A 110 -27.20 8.89 -29.71
C VAL A 110 -27.52 7.56 -30.39
N TYR A 111 -26.67 6.55 -30.25
CA TYR A 111 -26.80 5.28 -30.96
C TYR A 111 -27.38 4.14 -30.13
N GLY A 112 -27.47 4.28 -28.80
CA GLY A 112 -27.83 3.16 -27.95
C GLY A 112 -28.68 3.48 -26.73
N SER A 113 -28.40 2.75 -25.66
CA SER A 113 -29.16 2.80 -24.42
C SER A 113 -28.27 2.65 -23.20
N TYR A 114 -28.77 3.08 -22.05
CA TYR A 114 -28.12 2.88 -20.75
C TYR A 114 -28.96 1.93 -19.89
N THR A 115 -28.36 0.89 -19.34
CA THR A 115 -28.98 0.00 -18.36
C THR A 115 -28.18 0.05 -17.05
N SER A 116 -28.84 0.35 -15.92
CA SER A 116 -28.17 0.37 -14.62
C SER A 116 -27.79 -1.04 -14.17
N GLU A 117 -26.79 -1.15 -13.28
CA GLU A 117 -26.24 -2.43 -12.80
C GLU A 117 -27.34 -3.41 -12.33
N LYS A 118 -28.29 -2.94 -11.53
CA LYS A 118 -29.42 -3.73 -11.00
C LYS A 118 -30.66 -3.70 -11.90
N GLY A 119 -30.65 -2.87 -12.95
CA GLY A 119 -31.77 -2.66 -13.84
C GLY A 119 -31.88 -3.75 -14.92
N LYS A 120 -33.10 -3.96 -15.43
CA LYS A 120 -33.36 -4.87 -16.56
C LYS A 120 -33.78 -4.11 -17.83
N ASN A 121 -34.24 -2.86 -17.69
CA ASN A 121 -34.81 -2.09 -18.79
C ASN A 121 -33.75 -1.17 -19.42
N LYS A 122 -33.73 -1.14 -20.73
CA LYS A 122 -32.99 -0.16 -21.51
C LYS A 122 -33.60 1.22 -21.31
N MET A 123 -32.78 2.23 -21.09
CA MET A 123 -33.17 3.61 -20.96
C MET A 123 -32.49 4.42 -22.05
N TYR A 124 -33.22 5.32 -22.67
CA TYR A 124 -32.76 6.22 -23.72
C TYR A 124 -32.73 7.64 -23.21
N LEU A 125 -31.88 8.47 -23.79
CA LEU A 125 -31.81 9.88 -23.40
C LEU A 125 -32.92 10.68 -24.08
N TYR A 126 -33.73 11.36 -23.27
CA TYR A 126 -34.80 12.27 -23.69
C TYR A 126 -34.53 13.67 -23.20
N LEU A 127 -35.07 14.65 -23.92
CA LEU A 127 -35.07 16.07 -23.56
C LEU A 127 -36.53 16.55 -23.40
N ASN A 128 -36.83 17.16 -22.27
CA ASN A 128 -38.12 17.80 -22.03
C ASN A 128 -38.21 19.14 -22.79
N LEU A 129 -39.35 19.39 -23.41
CA LEU A 129 -39.63 20.57 -24.23
C LEU A 129 -40.62 21.53 -23.55
N ASP A 130 -41.13 21.24 -22.35
CA ASP A 130 -42.15 22.05 -21.70
C ASP A 130 -41.58 23.29 -20.98
N GLY A 131 -40.31 23.23 -20.60
CA GLY A 131 -39.66 24.34 -19.92
C GLY A 131 -38.31 24.01 -19.34
N GLN A 132 -37.75 24.99 -18.66
CA GLN A 132 -36.48 24.85 -17.95
C GLN A 132 -36.63 23.89 -16.78
N LEU A 133 -35.52 23.20 -16.42
CA LEU A 133 -35.45 22.34 -15.24
C LEU A 133 -35.76 23.18 -13.98
N LYS A 134 -36.75 22.80 -13.19
CA LYS A 134 -37.10 23.47 -11.92
C LYS A 134 -36.40 22.75 -10.75
N ASN A 135 -36.01 23.53 -9.75
CA ASN A 135 -35.48 22.96 -8.49
C ASN A 135 -36.56 22.08 -7.85
N GLY A 136 -36.28 20.81 -7.65
CA GLY A 136 -37.20 19.80 -7.12
C GLY A 136 -37.65 18.74 -8.14
N ASP A 137 -37.36 18.89 -9.44
CA ASP A 137 -37.72 17.91 -10.47
C ASP A 137 -36.71 16.73 -10.55
N SER A 138 -35.65 16.74 -9.71
CA SER A 138 -34.67 15.65 -9.64
C SER A 138 -35.12 14.58 -8.63
N GLU A 139 -35.13 13.30 -9.03
CA GLU A 139 -35.47 12.15 -8.17
C GLU A 139 -34.43 11.91 -7.04
N ASP A 140 -33.36 12.70 -6.93
CA ASP A 140 -32.26 12.51 -5.97
C ASP A 140 -31.90 13.85 -5.29
N ASP A 141 -32.43 14.05 -4.07
CA ASP A 141 -32.26 15.25 -3.24
C ASP A 141 -30.84 15.40 -2.61
N SER A 142 -29.92 14.49 -2.90
CA SER A 142 -28.66 14.35 -2.11
C SER A 142 -27.48 15.19 -2.59
N ILE A 143 -27.55 15.88 -3.75
CA ILE A 143 -26.44 16.70 -4.25
C ILE A 143 -27.00 17.99 -4.87
N ASN A 144 -26.55 19.13 -4.39
CA ASN A 144 -26.78 20.47 -4.96
C ASN A 144 -26.44 20.50 -6.45
N SER A 145 -27.41 20.17 -7.31
CA SER A 145 -27.30 20.29 -8.76
C SER A 145 -27.79 21.68 -9.14
N THR A 146 -26.90 22.59 -9.19
CA THR A 146 -27.26 23.99 -9.12
C THR A 146 -27.47 24.67 -10.46
N ASP A 147 -27.03 24.09 -11.61
CA ASP A 147 -26.90 24.90 -12.81
C ASP A 147 -27.42 24.28 -14.12
N ASN A 148 -28.15 23.17 -14.07
CA ASN A 148 -28.73 22.58 -15.29
C ASN A 148 -29.95 23.41 -15.75
N TYR A 149 -29.91 23.82 -17.02
CA TYR A 149 -30.96 24.62 -17.63
C TYR A 149 -31.98 23.74 -18.38
N TYR A 150 -31.53 22.69 -19.08
CA TYR A 150 -32.33 21.78 -19.83
C TYR A 150 -32.56 20.49 -19.06
N ASN A 151 -33.79 19.91 -19.14
CA ASN A 151 -34.12 18.68 -18.47
C ASN A 151 -33.85 17.48 -19.38
N PHE A 152 -32.60 17.00 -19.39
CA PHE A 152 -32.23 15.75 -20.00
C PHE A 152 -32.42 14.61 -18.99
N ARG A 153 -33.03 13.50 -19.43
CA ARG A 153 -33.29 12.35 -18.56
C ARG A 153 -33.18 11.02 -19.30
N PHE A 154 -32.43 10.07 -18.71
CA PHE A 154 -32.52 8.68 -19.15
C PHE A 154 -33.77 8.02 -18.60
N MET A 155 -34.63 7.49 -19.49
CA MET A 155 -35.83 6.76 -19.10
C MET A 155 -36.16 5.65 -20.09
N ALA A 156 -36.91 4.65 -19.62
CA ALA A 156 -37.43 3.61 -20.50
C ALA A 156 -38.50 4.18 -21.44
N GLU A 157 -38.59 3.65 -22.66
CA GLU A 157 -39.59 4.11 -23.66
C GLU A 157 -41.01 4.11 -23.08
N SER A 158 -41.41 3.06 -22.38
CA SER A 158 -42.74 3.00 -21.75
C SER A 158 -42.97 4.11 -20.71
N LYS A 159 -41.95 4.61 -20.05
CA LYS A 159 -42.07 5.77 -19.14
C LYS A 159 -42.20 7.07 -19.93
N ALA A 160 -41.44 7.23 -21.00
CA ALA A 160 -41.56 8.39 -21.89
C ALA A 160 -42.92 8.45 -22.53
N ASP A 161 -43.42 7.32 -23.08
CA ASP A 161 -44.76 7.23 -23.68
C ASP A 161 -45.87 7.62 -22.70
N ASN A 162 -45.78 7.15 -21.43
CA ASN A 162 -46.74 7.52 -20.40
C ASN A 162 -46.69 9.03 -20.08
N LEU A 163 -45.54 9.65 -20.00
CA LEU A 163 -45.41 11.09 -19.77
C LEU A 163 -45.97 11.89 -20.95
N ILE A 164 -45.68 11.45 -22.18
CA ILE A 164 -46.24 12.07 -23.40
C ILE A 164 -47.74 11.91 -23.47
N ALA A 165 -48.28 10.73 -23.14
CA ALA A 165 -49.72 10.49 -23.09
C ALA A 165 -50.43 11.35 -22.01
N ASN A 166 -49.71 11.78 -20.96
CA ASN A 166 -50.20 12.68 -19.93
C ASN A 166 -50.03 14.19 -20.28
N GLY A 167 -49.59 14.47 -21.49
CA GLY A 167 -49.47 15.85 -22.02
C GLY A 167 -48.12 16.51 -21.84
N GLU A 168 -47.08 15.78 -21.43
CA GLU A 168 -45.68 16.27 -21.43
C GLU A 168 -45.07 16.12 -22.83
N HIS A 169 -44.15 17.00 -23.19
CA HIS A 169 -43.47 16.93 -24.48
C HIS A 169 -42.00 16.53 -24.28
N TRP A 170 -41.67 15.33 -24.74
CA TRP A 170 -40.32 14.79 -24.66
C TRP A 170 -39.85 14.34 -26.06
N ILE A 171 -38.63 14.71 -26.44
CA ILE A 171 -37.97 14.23 -27.65
C ILE A 171 -36.83 13.30 -27.29
N LYS A 172 -36.74 12.15 -27.97
CA LYS A 172 -35.58 11.26 -27.87
C LYS A 172 -34.40 11.89 -28.60
N VAL A 173 -33.24 11.95 -27.96
CA VAL A 173 -32.04 12.62 -28.53
C VAL A 173 -31.59 11.98 -29.84
N SER A 174 -31.71 10.66 -29.95
CA SER A 174 -31.42 9.93 -31.20
C SER A 174 -32.26 10.37 -32.38
N ASP A 175 -33.51 10.77 -32.16
CA ASP A 175 -34.42 11.21 -33.25
C ASP A 175 -33.97 12.55 -33.78
N ALA A 176 -33.55 13.46 -32.89
CA ALA A 176 -32.99 14.76 -33.30
C ALA A 176 -31.64 14.65 -34.01
N TYR A 177 -30.89 13.55 -33.78
CA TYR A 177 -29.66 13.27 -34.53
C TYR A 177 -29.88 12.80 -35.95
N SER A 178 -31.08 12.29 -36.30
CA SER A 178 -31.39 11.86 -37.68
C SER A 178 -31.03 12.94 -38.69
N GLN A 179 -30.55 12.51 -39.86
CA GLN A 179 -30.25 13.47 -40.99
C GLN A 179 -31.50 14.18 -41.49
N ASP A 180 -32.63 13.48 -41.43
CA ASP A 180 -33.92 13.97 -41.89
C ASP A 180 -34.67 14.80 -40.87
N PHE A 181 -34.11 14.94 -39.63
CA PHE A 181 -34.76 15.70 -38.59
C PHE A 181 -34.94 17.15 -38.94
N ASN A 182 -36.20 17.61 -38.96
CA ASN A 182 -36.57 19.00 -39.22
C ASN A 182 -37.33 19.54 -37.98
N PRO A 183 -36.74 20.49 -37.25
CA PRO A 183 -37.38 21.10 -36.09
C PRO A 183 -38.75 21.70 -36.36
N VAL A 184 -38.93 22.32 -37.52
CA VAL A 184 -40.21 22.95 -37.91
C VAL A 184 -41.30 21.92 -38.10
N ASN A 185 -41.01 20.83 -38.79
CA ASN A 185 -41.98 19.73 -38.99
C ASN A 185 -42.35 19.10 -37.62
N TYR A 186 -41.34 18.85 -36.77
CA TYR A 186 -41.57 18.30 -35.42
C TYR A 186 -42.48 19.21 -34.57
N ILE A 187 -42.27 20.54 -34.61
CA ILE A 187 -43.10 21.54 -33.93
C ILE A 187 -44.54 21.48 -34.42
N LEU A 188 -44.75 21.38 -35.72
CA LEU A 188 -46.08 21.30 -36.31
C LEU A 188 -46.81 20.00 -35.96
N GLU A 189 -46.11 18.85 -36.06
CA GLU A 189 -46.65 17.51 -35.79
C GLU A 189 -47.04 17.32 -34.31
N HIS A 190 -46.27 17.93 -33.38
CA HIS A 190 -46.51 17.82 -31.95
C HIS A 190 -47.21 19.04 -31.35
N HIS A 191 -47.78 19.91 -32.16
CA HIS A 191 -48.57 21.09 -31.76
C HIS A 191 -47.84 22.05 -30.78
N LEU A 192 -46.52 22.26 -30.99
CA LEU A 192 -45.65 23.09 -30.17
C LEU A 192 -45.52 24.55 -30.66
N ASN A 193 -46.43 24.98 -31.53
CA ASN A 193 -46.36 26.33 -32.17
C ASN A 193 -46.41 27.49 -31.18
N ASP A 194 -47.10 27.33 -30.05
CA ASP A 194 -47.22 28.34 -29.00
C ASP A 194 -46.17 28.23 -27.90
N ASN A 195 -45.33 27.18 -27.95
CA ASN A 195 -44.26 26.96 -26.97
C ASN A 195 -42.90 27.45 -27.50
N LYS A 196 -42.58 28.71 -27.18
CA LYS A 196 -41.32 29.32 -27.61
C LYS A 196 -40.08 28.57 -27.10
N PHE A 197 -40.14 28.06 -25.86
CA PHE A 197 -39.05 27.28 -25.28
C PHE A 197 -38.77 26.00 -26.10
N ALA A 198 -39.80 25.27 -26.48
CA ALA A 198 -39.69 24.08 -27.34
C ALA A 198 -39.09 24.43 -28.69
N GLN A 199 -39.55 25.51 -29.32
CA GLN A 199 -39.03 25.95 -30.64
C GLN A 199 -37.54 26.27 -30.58
N ASP A 200 -37.13 27.12 -29.62
CA ASP A 200 -35.73 27.49 -29.44
C ASP A 200 -34.84 26.29 -29.07
N THR A 201 -35.36 25.38 -28.25
CA THR A 201 -34.65 24.18 -27.79
C THR A 201 -34.45 23.18 -28.93
N LEU A 202 -35.48 22.90 -29.71
CA LEU A 202 -35.42 21.99 -30.90
C LEU A 202 -34.47 22.52 -31.95
N GLN A 203 -34.49 23.84 -32.18
CA GLN A 203 -33.53 24.46 -33.12
C GLN A 203 -32.10 24.29 -32.62
N LYS A 204 -31.85 24.61 -31.37
CA LYS A 204 -30.51 24.43 -30.74
C LYS A 204 -30.04 22.98 -30.78
N LEU A 205 -30.93 22.03 -30.53
CA LEU A 205 -30.59 20.60 -30.53
C LEU A 205 -30.26 20.13 -31.98
N ALA A 206 -30.96 20.60 -33.00
CA ALA A 206 -30.65 20.34 -34.35
C ALA A 206 -29.31 20.96 -34.79
N ASP A 207 -29.08 22.20 -34.37
CA ASP A 207 -27.86 22.94 -34.67
C ASP A 207 -26.63 22.30 -33.97
N LEU A 208 -26.81 21.76 -32.74
CA LEU A 208 -25.78 21.01 -32.02
C LEU A 208 -25.22 19.85 -32.86
N PHE A 209 -26.09 19.09 -33.53
CA PHE A 209 -25.68 17.95 -34.36
C PHE A 209 -25.23 18.34 -35.76
N ARG A 210 -25.64 19.52 -36.27
CA ARG A 210 -25.22 20.02 -37.58
C ARG A 210 -23.91 20.80 -37.55
N ASN A 211 -23.51 21.28 -36.36
CA ASN A 211 -22.29 22.06 -36.24
C ASN A 211 -21.04 21.20 -36.35
N GLU A 212 -20.28 21.42 -37.42
CA GLU A 212 -19.05 20.69 -37.72
C GLU A 212 -17.83 21.14 -36.88
N THR A 213 -18.01 22.15 -35.99
CA THR A 213 -16.90 22.75 -35.23
C THR A 213 -17.15 22.81 -33.73
N ILE A 214 -18.14 22.08 -33.24
CA ILE A 214 -18.57 22.16 -31.83
C ILE A 214 -17.56 21.58 -30.84
N LEU A 215 -16.75 20.61 -31.26
CA LEU A 215 -15.79 19.92 -30.42
C LEU A 215 -14.38 20.42 -30.72
N ASN A 216 -13.73 21.00 -29.71
CA ASN A 216 -12.31 21.36 -29.82
C ASN A 216 -11.43 20.11 -29.60
N ALA A 217 -10.45 19.91 -30.44
CA ALA A 217 -9.53 18.79 -30.39
C ALA A 217 -8.07 19.21 -30.59
N TYR A 218 -7.16 18.59 -29.86
CA TYR A 218 -5.73 18.60 -30.15
C TYR A 218 -5.36 17.32 -30.89
N GLU A 219 -4.72 17.44 -32.04
CA GLU A 219 -4.19 16.30 -32.78
C GLU A 219 -2.67 16.22 -32.64
N ILE A 220 -2.19 15.05 -32.24
CA ILE A 220 -0.78 14.71 -32.10
C ILE A 220 -0.42 13.81 -33.29
N THR A 221 0.65 14.17 -34.00
CA THR A 221 1.20 13.38 -35.11
C THR A 221 2.60 12.85 -34.83
N ASP A 222 3.04 12.94 -33.56
CA ASP A 222 4.35 12.48 -33.14
C ASP A 222 4.37 10.95 -33.08
N GLU A 223 5.39 10.34 -33.65
CA GLU A 223 5.58 8.88 -33.65
C GLU A 223 6.30 8.39 -32.37
N ASN A 224 6.84 9.31 -31.56
CA ASN A 224 7.51 8.98 -30.30
C ASN A 224 6.49 8.69 -29.20
N LEU A 225 6.26 7.41 -28.95
CA LEU A 225 5.32 6.92 -27.92
C LEU A 225 5.59 7.51 -26.53
N GLN A 226 6.86 7.67 -26.13
CA GLN A 226 7.20 8.26 -24.83
C GLN A 226 6.74 9.72 -24.74
N HIS A 227 6.86 10.48 -25.83
CA HIS A 227 6.37 11.86 -25.87
C HIS A 227 4.83 11.90 -25.77
N VAL A 228 4.15 11.06 -26.55
CA VAL A 228 2.68 10.94 -26.49
C VAL A 228 2.19 10.59 -25.09
N LEU A 229 2.82 9.62 -24.43
CA LEU A 229 2.51 9.24 -23.06
C LEU A 229 2.77 10.37 -22.06
N ASN A 230 3.84 11.13 -22.21
CA ASN A 230 4.09 12.30 -21.36
C ASN A 230 3.03 13.39 -21.53
N VAL A 231 2.56 13.62 -22.76
CA VAL A 231 1.44 14.54 -23.04
C VAL A 231 0.18 14.03 -22.36
N PHE A 232 -0.13 12.74 -22.52
CA PHE A 232 -1.28 12.10 -21.91
C PHE A 232 -1.32 12.29 -20.39
N VAL A 233 -0.21 11.99 -19.69
CA VAL A 233 -0.12 12.14 -18.20
C VAL A 233 -0.34 13.59 -17.77
N ARG A 234 0.20 14.57 -18.54
CA ARG A 234 0.09 15.99 -18.17
C ARG A 234 -1.29 16.57 -18.41
N THR A 235 -2.03 16.04 -19.37
CA THR A 235 -3.35 16.56 -19.76
C THR A 235 -4.49 15.94 -18.96
N ASN A 236 -4.33 14.70 -18.45
CA ASN A 236 -5.33 14.00 -17.63
C ASN A 236 -5.38 14.50 -16.17
N SER A 237 -5.10 15.77 -15.90
CA SER A 237 -5.08 16.35 -14.54
C SER A 237 -6.45 16.80 -14.01
N GLY A 238 -7.52 16.70 -14.78
CA GLY A 238 -8.86 17.23 -14.47
C GLY A 238 -9.90 16.22 -13.96
N GLY A 239 -9.48 15.03 -13.47
CA GLY A 239 -10.37 14.00 -12.93
C GLY A 239 -9.60 13.05 -12.02
N LYS A 240 -10.03 11.79 -11.85
CA LYS A 240 -9.20 10.77 -11.21
C LYS A 240 -8.00 10.51 -12.13
N PRO A 241 -6.79 11.01 -11.79
CA PRO A 241 -5.66 10.98 -12.70
C PRO A 241 -5.27 9.54 -12.99
N LEU A 242 -5.03 9.23 -14.26
CA LEU A 242 -4.35 7.99 -14.65
C LEU A 242 -2.89 8.09 -14.25
N THR A 243 -2.41 7.06 -13.56
CA THR A 243 -1.01 7.01 -13.14
C THR A 243 -0.12 6.58 -14.31
N LYS A 244 1.18 6.86 -14.22
CA LYS A 244 2.14 6.31 -15.19
C LYS A 244 2.11 4.78 -15.21
N GLY A 245 1.86 4.17 -14.06
CA GLY A 245 1.72 2.73 -13.93
C GLY A 245 0.58 2.16 -14.76
N ASP A 246 -0.58 2.81 -14.79
CA ASP A 246 -1.70 2.36 -15.61
C ASP A 246 -1.35 2.34 -17.11
N LEU A 247 -0.54 3.31 -17.56
CA LEU A 247 -0.05 3.38 -18.93
C LEU A 247 0.93 2.25 -19.26
N LEU A 248 1.90 2.04 -18.39
CA LEU A 248 2.94 1.05 -18.57
C LEU A 248 2.40 -0.38 -18.50
N LEU A 249 1.39 -0.61 -17.65
CA LEU A 249 0.71 -1.90 -17.57
C LEU A 249 0.08 -2.34 -18.88
N SER A 250 -0.44 -1.41 -19.67
CA SER A 250 -0.96 -1.76 -20.99
C SER A 250 0.12 -2.25 -21.95
N MET A 251 1.32 -1.67 -21.87
CA MET A 251 2.46 -2.11 -22.67
C MET A 251 2.97 -3.48 -22.23
N VAL A 252 3.02 -3.70 -20.92
CA VAL A 252 3.38 -5.01 -20.36
C VAL A 252 2.36 -6.07 -20.81
N THR A 253 1.07 -5.74 -20.83
CA THR A 253 -0.01 -6.66 -21.23
C THR A 253 0.15 -7.16 -22.66
N VAL A 254 0.58 -6.31 -23.59
CA VAL A 254 0.83 -6.71 -25.00
C VAL A 254 1.90 -7.77 -25.12
N ASN A 255 2.96 -7.63 -24.35
CA ASN A 255 4.10 -8.54 -24.34
C ASN A 255 3.96 -9.69 -23.31
N TRP A 256 2.79 -9.79 -22.68
CA TRP A 256 2.47 -10.79 -21.66
C TRP A 256 2.16 -12.12 -22.34
N ALA A 257 3.17 -12.91 -22.56
CA ALA A 257 3.15 -14.29 -23.09
C ALA A 257 2.09 -14.66 -24.14
N GLY A 258 2.49 -14.70 -25.36
CA GLY A 258 2.09 -15.60 -26.45
C GLY A 258 0.68 -16.24 -26.39
N GLY A 259 -0.40 -15.47 -26.30
CA GLY A 259 -1.76 -15.96 -26.56
C GLY A 259 -2.58 -16.39 -25.34
N ASN A 260 -2.03 -16.55 -24.16
CA ASN A 260 -2.80 -16.75 -22.93
C ASN A 260 -3.08 -15.39 -22.31
N ARG A 261 -4.35 -15.01 -22.27
CA ARG A 261 -4.87 -13.69 -21.89
C ARG A 261 -4.90 -13.44 -20.39
N GLU A 262 -3.92 -13.90 -19.65
CA GLU A 262 -3.74 -13.46 -18.26
C GLU A 262 -3.35 -11.98 -18.30
N ASN A 263 -4.22 -11.12 -17.82
CA ASN A 263 -4.06 -9.68 -17.92
C ASN A 263 -3.03 -9.19 -16.89
N ALA A 264 -1.94 -8.56 -17.36
CA ALA A 264 -0.94 -7.95 -16.47
C ALA A 264 -1.56 -6.98 -15.46
N ARG A 265 -2.67 -6.33 -15.80
CA ARG A 265 -3.43 -5.46 -14.89
C ARG A 265 -4.04 -6.24 -13.73
N GLU A 266 -4.62 -7.42 -14.01
CA GLU A 266 -5.21 -8.31 -12.99
C GLU A 266 -4.11 -8.84 -12.08
N TYR A 267 -2.97 -9.21 -12.63
CA TYR A 267 -1.81 -9.64 -11.86
C TYR A 267 -1.32 -8.55 -10.89
N VAL A 268 -1.08 -7.32 -11.39
CA VAL A 268 -0.64 -6.20 -10.55
C VAL A 268 -1.72 -5.83 -9.53
N GLN A 269 -3.00 -5.87 -9.91
CA GLN A 269 -4.11 -5.65 -8.99
C GLN A 269 -4.19 -6.76 -7.92
N GLY A 270 -3.90 -7.99 -8.29
CA GLY A 270 -3.78 -9.13 -7.36
C GLY A 270 -2.71 -8.88 -6.29
N ILE A 271 -1.54 -8.35 -6.68
CA ILE A 271 -0.50 -7.94 -5.72
C ILE A 271 -1.00 -6.82 -4.80
N VAL A 272 -1.64 -5.78 -5.34
CA VAL A 272 -2.21 -4.69 -4.52
C VAL A 272 -3.21 -5.25 -3.49
N ASN A 273 -4.06 -6.18 -3.92
CA ASN A 273 -5.07 -6.80 -3.06
C ASN A 273 -4.43 -7.65 -1.96
N VAL A 274 -3.43 -8.48 -2.30
CA VAL A 274 -2.76 -9.31 -1.28
C VAL A 274 -2.02 -8.45 -0.26
N VAL A 275 -1.37 -7.37 -0.67
CA VAL A 275 -0.74 -6.41 0.26
C VAL A 275 -1.79 -5.78 1.18
N ALA A 276 -2.97 -5.44 0.65
CA ALA A 276 -4.09 -4.92 1.43
C ALA A 276 -4.65 -5.96 2.41
N ASP A 277 -4.66 -7.24 2.05
CA ASP A 277 -5.07 -8.34 2.93
C ASP A 277 -4.15 -8.51 4.13
N TYR A 278 -2.90 -8.10 4.04
CA TYR A 278 -1.98 -8.03 5.18
C TYR A 278 -2.08 -6.71 5.97
N GLY A 279 -2.97 -5.79 5.59
CA GLY A 279 -3.19 -4.52 6.28
C GLY A 279 -2.34 -3.35 5.77
N TYR A 280 -1.63 -3.50 4.66
CA TYR A 280 -0.80 -2.45 4.07
C TYR A 280 -1.43 -1.87 2.80
N LYS A 281 -1.04 -0.64 2.44
CA LYS A 281 -1.55 0.07 1.27
C LYS A 281 -0.43 0.39 0.31
N VAL A 282 -0.53 -0.12 -0.89
CA VAL A 282 0.34 0.23 -2.02
C VAL A 282 -0.52 0.51 -3.25
N ASP A 283 0.02 1.28 -4.17
CA ASP A 283 -0.60 1.51 -5.48
C ASP A 283 0.13 0.70 -6.57
N LYS A 284 -0.42 0.75 -7.76
CA LYS A 284 0.15 0.05 -8.93
C LYS A 284 1.53 0.58 -9.29
N ASP A 285 1.77 1.88 -9.09
CA ASP A 285 3.07 2.52 -9.39
C ASP A 285 4.16 1.97 -8.47
N TRP A 286 3.85 1.75 -7.19
CA TRP A 286 4.76 1.11 -6.25
C TRP A 286 5.06 -0.34 -6.66
N VAL A 287 4.02 -1.12 -7.05
CA VAL A 287 4.20 -2.51 -7.48
C VAL A 287 5.12 -2.59 -8.69
N LEU A 288 4.89 -1.75 -9.69
CA LEU A 288 5.74 -1.70 -10.89
C LEU A 288 7.18 -1.27 -10.57
N SER A 289 7.36 -0.27 -9.70
CA SER A 289 8.69 0.14 -9.24
C SER A 289 9.40 -0.99 -8.48
N CYS A 290 8.66 -1.74 -7.67
CA CYS A 290 9.17 -2.92 -6.97
C CYS A 290 9.61 -4.01 -7.96
N ILE A 291 8.79 -4.30 -8.97
CA ILE A 291 9.12 -5.27 -10.02
C ILE A 291 10.39 -4.84 -10.77
N LEU A 292 10.50 -3.57 -11.18
CA LEU A 292 11.71 -3.07 -11.83
C LEU A 292 12.94 -3.21 -10.93
N TYR A 293 12.81 -2.89 -9.66
CA TYR A 293 13.89 -3.06 -8.69
C TYR A 293 14.33 -4.52 -8.56
N ILE A 294 13.39 -5.44 -8.43
CA ILE A 294 13.66 -6.90 -8.39
C ILE A 294 14.45 -7.34 -9.62
N LEU A 295 14.08 -6.83 -10.81
CA LEU A 295 14.71 -7.21 -12.07
C LEU A 295 16.05 -6.52 -12.34
N GLY A 296 16.58 -5.75 -11.39
CA GLY A 296 17.86 -5.06 -11.54
C GLY A 296 17.79 -3.81 -12.42
N LYS A 297 16.60 -3.25 -12.60
CA LYS A 297 16.38 -2.04 -13.41
C LYS A 297 16.19 -0.80 -12.54
N ASN A 298 16.32 0.38 -13.16
CA ASN A 298 15.97 1.64 -12.51
C ASN A 298 14.47 1.67 -12.22
N ILE A 299 14.07 2.07 -11.01
CA ILE A 299 12.67 2.12 -10.57
C ILE A 299 11.83 3.21 -11.24
N LYS A 300 12.45 4.06 -12.07
CA LYS A 300 11.74 5.10 -12.80
C LYS A 300 10.76 4.48 -13.77
N LEU A 301 9.50 4.79 -13.61
CA LEU A 301 8.45 4.35 -14.52
C LEU A 301 8.61 5.07 -15.87
N SER A 302 9.18 4.36 -16.85
CA SER A 302 9.39 4.83 -18.23
C SER A 302 9.19 3.67 -19.21
N VAL A 303 8.83 3.98 -20.44
CA VAL A 303 8.64 2.98 -21.51
C VAL A 303 9.89 2.13 -21.71
N ASP A 304 11.07 2.75 -21.66
CA ASP A 304 12.35 2.07 -21.89
C ASP A 304 12.63 0.94 -20.89
N ASN A 305 12.03 1.01 -19.70
CA ASN A 305 12.16 -0.01 -18.67
C ASN A 305 11.20 -1.19 -18.84
N PHE A 306 10.18 -1.08 -19.71
CA PHE A 306 9.16 -2.11 -19.96
C PHE A 306 9.18 -2.60 -21.41
N ASP A 307 10.38 -2.87 -21.91
CA ASP A 307 10.58 -3.50 -23.23
C ASP A 307 10.03 -4.96 -23.24
N LYS A 308 10.01 -5.58 -24.42
CA LYS A 308 9.53 -6.94 -24.62
C LYS A 308 10.26 -7.94 -23.71
N ALA A 309 11.58 -7.85 -23.61
CA ALA A 309 12.39 -8.75 -22.79
C ALA A 309 12.05 -8.63 -21.30
N THR A 310 11.82 -7.40 -20.82
CA THR A 310 11.38 -7.15 -19.45
C THR A 310 10.00 -7.72 -19.19
N SER A 311 9.06 -7.52 -20.09
CA SER A 311 7.69 -8.02 -19.98
C SER A 311 7.64 -9.55 -19.96
N GLU A 312 8.41 -10.21 -20.82
CA GLU A 312 8.57 -11.66 -20.83
C GLU A 312 9.19 -12.17 -19.51
N ARG A 313 10.21 -11.49 -19.01
CA ARG A 313 10.84 -11.84 -17.72
C ARG A 313 9.88 -11.69 -16.55
N ILE A 314 9.08 -10.61 -16.50
CA ILE A 314 8.03 -10.42 -15.49
C ILE A 314 7.06 -11.61 -15.53
N TYR A 315 6.62 -12.02 -16.71
CA TYR A 315 5.71 -13.14 -16.87
C TYR A 315 6.30 -14.47 -16.37
N HIS A 316 7.54 -14.77 -16.71
CA HIS A 316 8.20 -15.99 -16.28
C HIS A 316 8.43 -16.03 -14.75
N GLU A 317 8.71 -14.88 -14.15
CA GLU A 317 9.00 -14.75 -12.72
C GLU A 317 7.76 -14.37 -11.88
N LYS A 318 6.58 -14.29 -12.48
CA LYS A 318 5.37 -13.74 -11.84
C LYS A 318 5.04 -14.36 -10.48
N GLU A 319 5.16 -15.66 -10.35
CA GLU A 319 4.89 -16.37 -9.09
C GLU A 319 5.94 -16.05 -8.02
N ASN A 320 7.22 -16.05 -8.40
CA ASN A 320 8.30 -15.72 -7.48
C ASN A 320 8.22 -14.24 -7.02
N ILE A 321 7.90 -13.32 -7.93
CA ILE A 321 7.65 -11.91 -7.61
C ILE A 321 6.49 -11.77 -6.62
N PHE A 322 5.34 -12.39 -6.92
CA PHE A 322 4.16 -12.36 -6.07
C PHE A 322 4.47 -12.89 -4.67
N ASN A 323 5.05 -14.08 -4.58
CA ASN A 323 5.38 -14.74 -3.32
C ASN A 323 6.41 -13.93 -2.51
N SER A 324 7.35 -13.24 -3.17
CA SER A 324 8.36 -12.42 -2.48
C SER A 324 7.75 -11.16 -1.87
N ILE A 325 6.81 -10.51 -2.56
CA ILE A 325 6.08 -9.36 -2.02
C ILE A 325 5.18 -9.80 -0.86
N GLU A 326 4.45 -10.90 -1.02
CA GLU A 326 3.62 -11.45 0.05
C GLU A 326 4.45 -11.85 1.28
N ALA A 327 5.59 -12.51 1.07
CA ALA A 327 6.51 -12.86 2.16
C ALA A 327 7.03 -11.62 2.89
N THR A 328 7.28 -10.51 2.16
CA THR A 328 7.65 -9.25 2.80
C THR A 328 6.52 -8.74 3.71
N CYS A 329 5.26 -8.84 3.30
CA CYS A 329 4.13 -8.46 4.15
C CYS A 329 4.02 -9.35 5.40
N ARG A 330 4.25 -10.66 5.28
CA ARG A 330 4.33 -11.57 6.43
C ARG A 330 5.42 -11.17 7.40
N LEU A 331 6.59 -10.80 6.85
CA LEU A 331 7.73 -10.35 7.65
C LEU A 331 7.42 -9.03 8.41
N LEU A 332 6.77 -8.07 7.74
CA LEU A 332 6.32 -6.83 8.40
C LEU A 332 5.34 -7.11 9.54
N ASN A 333 4.41 -8.03 9.35
CA ASN A 333 3.48 -8.44 10.41
C ASN A 333 4.23 -9.09 11.57
N SER A 334 5.26 -9.91 11.30
CA SER A 334 6.09 -10.49 12.34
C SER A 334 6.91 -9.46 13.13
N PHE A 335 7.24 -8.32 12.51
CA PHE A 335 7.86 -7.18 13.20
C PHE A 335 6.84 -6.36 14.00
N GLY A 336 5.55 -6.60 13.87
CA GLY A 336 4.51 -5.74 14.44
C GLY A 336 4.43 -4.37 13.80
N MET A 337 4.88 -4.24 12.53
CA MET A 337 4.76 -2.99 11.79
C MET A 337 3.31 -2.74 11.37
N LEU A 338 2.86 -1.51 11.59
CA LEU A 338 1.53 -1.04 11.18
C LEU A 338 1.66 -0.16 9.93
N GLU A 339 0.61 -0.11 9.13
CA GLU A 339 0.57 0.74 7.91
C GLU A 339 0.96 2.21 8.21
N ARG A 340 0.40 2.78 9.28
CA ARG A 340 0.69 4.15 9.70
C ARG A 340 2.13 4.35 10.16
N GLY A 341 2.81 3.30 10.62
CA GLY A 341 4.22 3.31 11.02
C GLY A 341 5.20 3.29 9.85
N LEU A 342 4.76 2.80 8.67
CA LEU A 342 5.56 2.75 7.45
C LEU A 342 5.54 4.11 6.74
N THR A 343 6.40 5.03 7.17
CA THR A 343 6.49 6.38 6.58
C THR A 343 7.00 6.37 5.13
N THR A 344 7.65 5.30 4.70
CA THR A 344 8.10 5.10 3.33
C THR A 344 7.99 3.63 2.90
N LYS A 345 7.29 3.38 1.81
CA LYS A 345 7.19 2.04 1.21
C LYS A 345 8.45 1.66 0.39
N LEU A 346 9.31 2.63 0.09
CA LEU A 346 10.53 2.39 -0.69
C LEU A 346 11.57 1.58 0.10
N ALA A 347 11.51 1.64 1.43
CA ALA A 347 12.35 0.80 2.29
C ALA A 347 12.04 -0.71 2.17
N LEU A 348 10.89 -1.07 1.58
CA LEU A 348 10.53 -2.47 1.35
C LEU A 348 11.19 -3.06 0.11
N LEU A 349 11.57 -2.24 -0.89
CA LEU A 349 12.16 -2.72 -2.14
C LEU A 349 13.41 -3.58 -1.92
N PRO A 350 14.40 -3.15 -1.11
CA PRO A 350 15.55 -3.98 -0.80
C PRO A 350 15.20 -5.30 -0.10
N ILE A 351 14.15 -5.33 0.69
CA ILE A 351 13.68 -6.54 1.38
C ILE A 351 13.10 -7.52 0.36
N VAL A 352 12.19 -7.05 -0.51
CA VAL A 352 11.61 -7.88 -1.56
C VAL A 352 12.69 -8.41 -2.50
N TYR A 353 13.65 -7.56 -2.90
CA TYR A 353 14.79 -7.96 -3.74
C TYR A 353 15.60 -9.10 -3.13
N HIS A 354 15.90 -9.00 -1.83
CA HIS A 354 16.65 -10.03 -1.12
C HIS A 354 15.88 -11.36 -1.08
N ILE A 355 14.60 -11.32 -0.71
CA ILE A 355 13.73 -12.50 -0.67
C ILE A 355 13.63 -13.16 -2.04
N PHE A 356 13.45 -12.35 -3.10
CA PHE A 356 13.35 -12.82 -4.47
C PHE A 356 14.64 -13.51 -4.95
N ASN A 357 15.78 -12.83 -4.87
CA ASN A 357 17.03 -13.32 -5.41
C ASN A 357 17.57 -14.58 -4.72
N HIS A 358 17.18 -14.80 -3.47
CA HIS A 358 17.62 -15.96 -2.70
C HIS A 358 16.50 -17.01 -2.51
N ASN A 359 15.35 -16.86 -3.20
CA ASN A 359 14.21 -17.77 -3.12
C ASN A 359 13.73 -18.05 -1.67
N LEU A 360 13.66 -17.00 -0.85
CA LEU A 360 13.35 -17.12 0.58
C LEU A 360 11.84 -17.04 0.89
N ALA A 361 10.98 -16.84 -0.10
CA ALA A 361 9.55 -16.59 0.13
C ALA A 361 8.86 -17.73 0.92
N SER A 362 9.20 -18.98 0.65
CA SER A 362 8.66 -20.14 1.38
C SER A 362 9.22 -20.30 2.79
N LYS A 363 10.37 -19.68 3.09
CA LYS A 363 11.04 -19.73 4.38
C LYS A 363 10.58 -18.62 5.33
N VAL A 364 9.97 -17.57 4.79
CA VAL A 364 9.31 -16.53 5.59
C VAL A 364 7.92 -17.00 5.97
N CYS A 365 7.75 -17.40 7.22
CA CYS A 365 6.53 -18.03 7.69
C CYS A 365 5.43 -17.04 8.04
N THR A 366 4.18 -17.53 7.98
CA THR A 366 3.00 -16.80 8.44
C THR A 366 2.99 -16.78 9.97
N PHE A 367 2.83 -15.58 10.53
CA PHE A 367 2.47 -15.42 11.93
C PHE A 367 1.05 -15.97 12.12
N LYS A 368 0.91 -17.07 12.86
CA LYS A 368 -0.38 -17.51 13.42
C LYS A 368 -0.42 -17.06 14.88
N LYS A 369 -1.57 -16.62 15.34
CA LYS A 369 -1.80 -16.19 16.72
C LYS A 369 -1.17 -17.20 17.68
N GLY A 370 -0.07 -16.82 18.35
CA GLY A 370 0.65 -17.64 19.31
C GLY A 370 1.78 -18.51 18.76
N GLN A 371 2.02 -18.58 17.45
CA GLN A 371 3.10 -19.39 16.87
C GLN A 371 3.75 -18.65 15.71
N MET A 372 5.05 -18.43 15.79
CA MET A 372 5.89 -18.07 14.67
C MET A 372 6.58 -19.35 14.16
N GLU A 373 6.04 -19.91 13.06
CA GLU A 373 6.69 -21.03 12.39
C GLU A 373 8.00 -20.53 11.77
N SER A 374 9.08 -21.22 11.98
CA SER A 374 10.48 -20.92 11.69
C SER A 374 10.78 -19.79 10.70
N ILE A 375 11.40 -18.73 11.16
CA ILE A 375 12.14 -17.78 10.33
C ILE A 375 13.58 -18.28 10.29
N GLU A 376 14.19 -18.38 9.10
CA GLU A 376 15.64 -18.47 9.05
C GLU A 376 16.20 -17.20 9.68
N SER A 377 16.79 -17.39 10.83
CA SER A 377 17.14 -16.32 11.78
C SER A 377 18.17 -15.32 11.26
N GLY A 378 18.91 -15.72 10.17
CA GLY A 378 20.02 -14.97 9.60
C GLY A 378 19.70 -13.58 9.16
N ILE A 379 18.55 -13.38 8.59
CA ILE A 379 18.17 -12.15 7.93
C ILE A 379 17.19 -11.31 8.74
N TYR A 380 16.50 -11.91 9.72
CA TYR A 380 15.42 -11.23 10.45
C TYR A 380 15.84 -9.92 11.13
N VAL A 381 16.92 -10.00 11.93
CA VAL A 381 17.44 -8.83 12.67
C VAL A 381 18.01 -7.78 11.72
N ASP A 382 18.76 -8.22 10.70
CA ASP A 382 19.38 -7.30 9.73
C ASP A 382 18.32 -6.56 8.90
N ILE A 383 17.29 -7.27 8.41
CA ILE A 383 16.17 -6.65 7.67
C ILE A 383 15.39 -5.69 8.57
N ARG A 384 15.14 -6.07 9.83
CA ARG A 384 14.46 -5.21 10.78
C ARG A 384 15.27 -3.95 11.08
N THR A 385 16.57 -4.09 11.32
CA THR A 385 17.49 -2.97 11.52
C THR A 385 17.50 -2.03 10.32
N TRP A 386 17.60 -2.59 9.11
CA TRP A 386 17.48 -1.82 7.88
C TRP A 386 16.18 -1.01 7.83
N LEU A 387 15.04 -1.67 8.00
CA LEU A 387 13.73 -1.05 7.89
C LEU A 387 13.54 0.07 8.92
N PHE A 388 13.86 -0.20 10.18
CA PHE A 388 13.64 0.75 11.26
C PHE A 388 14.54 1.99 11.12
N ARG A 389 15.80 1.81 10.76
CA ARG A 389 16.71 2.94 10.49
C ARG A 389 16.25 3.76 9.29
N ALA A 390 15.81 3.10 8.21
CA ALA A 390 15.29 3.80 7.03
C ALA A 390 14.05 4.66 7.35
N ILE A 391 13.18 4.17 8.24
CA ILE A 391 11.97 4.88 8.70
C ILE A 391 12.35 6.09 9.57
N VAL A 392 13.09 5.89 10.64
CA VAL A 392 13.38 6.97 11.61
C VAL A 392 14.30 8.07 11.04
N LYS A 393 15.15 7.71 10.09
CA LYS A 393 16.04 8.65 9.39
C LYS A 393 15.37 9.35 8.21
N GLY A 394 14.12 8.98 7.85
CA GLY A 394 13.48 9.49 6.65
C GLY A 394 14.36 9.28 5.40
N PHE A 395 15.01 8.12 5.30
CA PHE A 395 16.13 7.88 4.37
C PHE A 395 15.80 8.16 2.91
N PHE A 396 14.55 7.94 2.50
CA PHE A 396 14.08 8.12 1.12
C PHE A 396 13.40 9.47 0.83
N THR A 397 13.58 10.49 1.66
CA THR A 397 13.02 11.82 1.40
C THR A 397 13.68 12.55 0.22
N SER A 398 14.92 12.17 -0.13
CA SER A 398 15.65 12.71 -1.28
C SER A 398 16.62 11.69 -1.87
N GLY A 399 17.02 11.89 -3.15
CA GLY A 399 18.03 11.05 -3.82
C GLY A 399 17.66 9.57 -3.94
N THR A 400 16.38 9.25 -4.05
CA THR A 400 15.83 7.90 -3.92
C THR A 400 16.43 6.90 -4.91
N ASN A 401 16.51 7.26 -6.20
CA ASN A 401 16.98 6.33 -7.24
C ASN A 401 18.47 5.96 -7.05
N ASP A 402 19.30 6.96 -6.74
CA ASP A 402 20.73 6.73 -6.55
C ASP A 402 21.00 5.87 -5.31
N LYS A 403 20.26 6.12 -4.23
CA LYS A 403 20.32 5.31 -3.01
C LYS A 403 19.92 3.86 -3.28
N LEU A 404 18.79 3.64 -3.95
CA LEU A 404 18.31 2.31 -4.28
C LEU A 404 19.25 1.56 -5.21
N THR A 405 19.83 2.24 -6.21
CA THR A 405 20.84 1.64 -7.11
C THR A 405 22.09 1.20 -6.36
N LYS A 406 22.60 2.03 -5.43
CA LYS A 406 23.74 1.66 -4.59
C LYS A 406 23.42 0.45 -3.70
N ILE A 407 22.26 0.46 -3.03
CA ILE A 407 21.83 -0.63 -2.16
C ILE A 407 21.69 -1.93 -2.95
N GLN A 408 21.08 -1.87 -4.12
CA GLN A 408 20.90 -3.04 -4.99
C GLN A 408 22.24 -3.66 -5.39
N LYS A 409 23.24 -2.81 -5.73
CA LYS A 409 24.59 -3.27 -6.03
C LYS A 409 25.22 -4.00 -4.83
N ILE A 410 25.12 -3.42 -3.63
CA ILE A 410 25.65 -4.05 -2.41
C ILE A 410 24.96 -5.40 -2.16
N GLN A 411 23.63 -5.46 -2.32
CA GLN A 411 22.88 -6.68 -2.14
C GLN A 411 23.26 -7.75 -3.17
N SER A 412 23.51 -7.35 -4.42
CA SER A 412 23.99 -8.25 -5.46
C SER A 412 25.39 -8.82 -5.16
N ASP A 413 26.28 -7.96 -4.64
CA ASP A 413 27.69 -8.30 -4.43
C ASP A 413 27.93 -9.05 -3.11
N LYS A 414 27.18 -8.73 -2.06
CA LYS A 414 27.41 -9.17 -0.67
C LYS A 414 26.27 -9.97 -0.06
N GLY A 415 25.02 -9.81 -0.57
CA GLY A 415 23.86 -10.54 -0.06
C GLY A 415 24.00 -12.04 -0.27
N LYS A 416 23.51 -12.83 0.71
CA LYS A 416 23.42 -14.29 0.66
C LYS A 416 22.08 -14.76 1.20
N ALA A 417 21.71 -15.99 1.00
CA ALA A 417 20.45 -16.55 1.49
C ALA A 417 20.28 -16.41 3.03
N ASP A 418 21.37 -16.37 3.74
CA ASP A 418 21.45 -16.24 5.21
C ASP A 418 21.96 -14.86 5.68
N TYR A 419 22.20 -13.91 4.77
CA TYR A 419 22.80 -12.63 5.07
C TYR A 419 22.19 -11.45 4.28
N PHE A 420 21.47 -10.58 4.95
CA PHE A 420 21.10 -9.27 4.43
C PHE A 420 22.23 -8.26 4.77
N PRO A 421 22.87 -7.61 3.77
CA PRO A 421 24.11 -6.85 3.99
C PRO A 421 23.87 -5.46 4.59
N VAL A 422 23.18 -5.40 5.74
CA VAL A 422 22.79 -4.14 6.39
C VAL A 422 24.01 -3.31 6.82
N THR A 423 25.08 -3.97 7.28
CA THR A 423 26.28 -3.30 7.76
C THR A 423 27.00 -2.60 6.60
N GLU A 424 27.14 -3.26 5.46
CA GLU A 424 27.75 -2.70 4.25
C GLU A 424 26.90 -1.55 3.69
N ILE A 425 25.55 -1.70 3.70
CA ILE A 425 24.64 -0.63 3.29
C ILE A 425 24.85 0.61 4.17
N ILE A 426 24.86 0.46 5.50
CA ILE A 426 25.06 1.56 6.44
C ILE A 426 26.40 2.25 6.18
N SER A 427 27.47 1.48 5.99
CA SER A 427 28.82 1.99 5.71
C SER A 427 28.87 2.79 4.41
N GLU A 428 28.31 2.26 3.32
CA GLU A 428 28.33 2.90 2.01
C GLU A 428 27.57 4.23 1.99
N VAL A 429 26.47 4.34 2.74
CA VAL A 429 25.66 5.55 2.79
C VAL A 429 26.04 6.51 3.92
N SER A 430 27.08 6.19 4.69
CA SER A 430 27.49 6.98 5.88
C SER A 430 27.86 8.42 5.55
N SER A 431 28.39 8.68 4.35
CA SER A 431 28.81 10.02 3.88
C SER A 431 27.64 10.87 3.34
N LEU A 432 26.44 10.31 3.21
CA LEU A 432 25.29 11.06 2.71
C LEU A 432 24.74 12.00 3.80
N SER A 433 24.16 13.13 3.37
CA SER A 433 23.48 14.08 4.28
C SER A 433 22.37 13.42 5.08
N ILE A 434 21.62 12.50 4.45
CA ILE A 434 20.65 11.61 5.10
C ILE A 434 21.24 10.19 5.03
N ASN A 435 21.89 9.78 6.11
CA ASN A 435 22.52 8.48 6.27
C ASN A 435 21.72 7.58 7.24
N LEU A 436 22.22 6.38 7.49
CA LEU A 436 21.59 5.40 8.37
C LEU A 436 22.28 5.28 9.74
N ASN A 437 23.21 6.19 10.08
CA ASN A 437 23.89 6.16 11.36
C ASN A 437 22.93 6.52 12.49
N VAL A 438 23.03 5.82 13.60
CA VAL A 438 22.24 6.04 14.81
C VAL A 438 23.21 6.31 15.96
N ASN A 439 23.02 7.46 16.60
CA ASN A 439 23.78 7.91 17.78
C ASN A 439 22.82 8.33 18.91
N ASP A 440 23.34 8.73 20.03
CA ASP A 440 22.56 9.15 21.20
C ASP A 440 21.70 10.38 20.91
N GLU A 441 22.22 11.33 20.13
CA GLU A 441 21.49 12.55 19.73
C GLU A 441 20.21 12.19 18.97
N LEU A 442 20.29 11.27 18.00
CA LEU A 442 19.09 10.80 17.29
C LEU A 442 18.09 10.14 18.23
N ILE A 443 18.57 9.30 19.16
CA ILE A 443 17.68 8.64 20.13
C ILE A 443 16.98 9.69 21.01
N ASP A 444 17.70 10.73 21.43
CA ASP A 444 17.14 11.84 22.21
C ASP A 444 16.12 12.65 21.39
N GLU A 445 16.42 12.95 20.14
CA GLU A 445 15.48 13.59 19.19
C GLU A 445 14.20 12.75 18.99
N LEU A 446 14.35 11.44 18.81
CA LEU A 446 13.19 10.54 18.67
C LEU A 446 12.33 10.54 19.94
N MET A 447 12.96 10.56 21.13
CA MET A 447 12.24 10.63 22.40
C MET A 447 11.54 11.97 22.63
N ALA A 448 12.04 13.06 22.05
CA ALA A 448 11.42 14.39 22.10
C ALA A 448 10.29 14.57 21.08
N THR A 449 9.99 13.56 20.25
CA THR A 449 8.95 13.64 19.21
C THR A 449 7.58 13.85 19.85
N GLU A 450 6.88 14.91 19.41
CA GLU A 450 5.51 15.21 19.85
C GLU A 450 4.48 14.26 19.21
N LYS A 451 3.32 14.11 19.88
CA LYS A 451 2.21 13.21 19.50
C LYS A 451 1.88 13.22 18.01
N LYS A 452 1.84 14.41 17.37
CA LYS A 452 1.48 14.54 15.95
C LYS A 452 2.37 13.72 15.00
N ASN A 453 3.65 13.49 15.38
CA ASN A 453 4.66 12.78 14.60
C ASN A 453 5.13 11.46 15.25
N ALA A 454 4.58 11.12 16.42
CA ALA A 454 5.10 10.05 17.27
C ALA A 454 4.79 8.63 16.80
N PHE A 455 3.86 8.44 15.85
CA PHE A 455 3.32 7.12 15.55
C PHE A 455 4.37 6.12 15.09
N SER A 456 5.26 6.49 14.16
CA SER A 456 6.30 5.60 13.65
C SER A 456 7.33 5.22 14.72
N VAL A 457 7.70 6.17 15.58
CA VAL A 457 8.61 5.92 16.70
C VAL A 457 7.98 4.97 17.71
N LEU A 458 6.72 5.24 18.10
CA LEU A 458 5.97 4.35 18.99
C LEU A 458 5.77 2.97 18.36
N ASN A 459 5.45 2.89 17.08
CA ASN A 459 5.32 1.60 16.40
C ASN A 459 6.62 0.77 16.48
N ILE A 460 7.77 1.41 16.29
CA ILE A 460 9.08 0.74 16.44
C ILE A 460 9.31 0.30 17.90
N ILE A 461 9.01 1.16 18.88
CA ILE A 461 9.13 0.82 20.30
C ILE A 461 8.26 -0.39 20.65
N TYR A 462 7.01 -0.42 20.14
CA TYR A 462 6.06 -1.50 20.41
C TYR A 462 6.23 -2.73 19.49
N SER A 463 7.06 -2.61 18.44
CA SER A 463 7.32 -3.72 17.51
C SER A 463 8.05 -4.87 18.21
N SER A 464 7.70 -6.11 17.88
CA SER A 464 8.34 -7.33 18.41
C SER A 464 8.68 -7.27 19.92
N SER A 465 7.84 -6.61 20.71
CA SER A 465 7.90 -6.74 22.17
C SER A 465 7.50 -8.16 22.57
N ARG A 466 7.76 -8.57 23.82
CA ARG A 466 7.42 -9.92 24.33
C ARG A 466 6.00 -10.36 24.01
N ASP A 467 5.10 -9.40 23.89
CA ASP A 467 3.71 -9.59 23.51
C ASP A 467 3.49 -9.25 22.04
N MET A 468 4.07 -10.04 21.14
CA MET A 468 3.94 -9.87 19.67
C MET A 468 2.49 -9.93 19.18
N SER A 469 1.57 -10.44 19.98
CA SER A 469 0.12 -10.33 19.76
C SER A 469 -0.42 -8.91 19.97
N PHE A 470 0.40 -7.98 20.44
CA PHE A 470 -0.04 -6.65 20.84
C PHE A 470 -0.38 -5.76 19.66
N LEU A 471 0.43 -5.76 18.61
CA LEU A 471 0.19 -4.97 17.39
C LEU A 471 -0.24 -5.86 16.24
N GLU A 472 -1.54 -5.88 15.96
CA GLU A 472 -2.12 -6.57 14.81
C GLU A 472 -2.26 -5.58 13.64
N ALA A 473 -1.71 -5.90 12.48
CA ALA A 473 -1.66 -5.00 11.31
C ALA A 473 -3.03 -4.47 10.83
N LYS A 474 -4.11 -5.22 11.08
CA LYS A 474 -5.49 -4.81 10.74
C LYS A 474 -6.23 -4.11 11.87
N THR A 475 -5.62 -3.98 13.04
CA THR A 475 -6.21 -3.30 14.19
C THR A 475 -5.86 -1.83 14.17
N GLU A 476 -6.83 -0.97 14.41
CA GLU A 476 -6.62 0.47 14.55
C GLU A 476 -6.09 0.79 15.93
N TYR A 477 -4.94 1.46 15.96
CA TYR A 477 -4.30 1.96 17.17
C TYR A 477 -4.22 3.49 17.13
N ASP A 478 -4.51 4.08 18.28
CA ASP A 478 -4.36 5.51 18.51
C ASP A 478 -3.17 5.81 19.41
N ILE A 479 -2.65 7.03 19.28
CA ILE A 479 -1.67 7.55 20.24
C ILE A 479 -2.42 8.14 21.42
N ASP A 480 -2.23 7.53 22.59
CA ASP A 480 -2.80 7.96 23.87
C ASP A 480 -1.74 8.60 24.77
N HIS A 481 -2.14 9.54 25.61
CA HIS A 481 -1.31 10.07 26.69
C HIS A 481 -1.47 9.17 27.93
N ILE A 482 -0.39 8.61 28.44
CA ILE A 482 -0.41 7.75 29.63
C ILE A 482 -0.95 8.52 30.82
N HIS A 483 -0.32 9.63 31.19
CA HIS A 483 -0.94 10.66 32.02
C HIS A 483 -1.75 11.60 31.10
N ALA A 484 -3.06 11.64 31.28
CA ALA A 484 -3.96 12.35 30.39
C ALA A 484 -3.60 13.84 30.26
N GLN A 485 -3.61 14.35 29.04
CA GLN A 485 -3.26 15.76 28.73
C GLN A 485 -4.06 16.77 29.54
N ALA A 486 -5.31 16.45 29.90
CA ALA A 486 -6.18 17.30 30.67
C ALA A 486 -5.63 17.64 32.08
N HIS A 487 -4.69 16.86 32.60
CA HIS A 487 -4.11 17.04 33.92
C HIS A 487 -2.88 17.96 33.93
N PHE A 488 -2.46 18.49 32.76
CA PHE A 488 -1.31 19.37 32.65
C PHE A 488 -1.72 20.81 32.35
N ASP A 489 -0.98 21.77 32.94
CA ASP A 489 -1.12 23.18 32.57
C ASP A 489 -0.38 23.46 31.26
N LYS A 490 -1.14 23.67 30.19
CA LYS A 490 -0.61 23.97 28.86
C LYS A 490 0.15 25.30 28.77
N ASN A 491 -0.03 26.18 29.74
CA ASN A 491 0.65 27.47 29.79
C ASN A 491 1.97 27.43 30.56
N SER A 492 2.29 26.28 31.18
CA SER A 492 3.54 26.11 31.94
C SER A 492 4.81 26.16 31.10
N GLY A 493 4.69 25.98 29.77
CA GLY A 493 5.84 25.84 28.85
C GLY A 493 6.50 24.46 28.90
N ASP A 494 6.02 23.53 29.75
CA ASP A 494 6.49 22.15 29.81
C ASP A 494 5.71 21.27 28.83
N ASN A 495 6.34 20.92 27.70
CA ASN A 495 5.76 20.08 26.65
C ASN A 495 6.05 18.58 26.82
N ARG A 496 6.72 18.17 27.88
CA ARG A 496 7.08 16.74 28.10
C ARG A 496 5.88 15.81 28.10
N TYR A 497 4.72 16.30 28.54
CA TYR A 497 3.49 15.50 28.53
C TYR A 497 3.07 15.06 27.12
N ASP A 498 3.47 15.76 26.05
CA ASP A 498 3.13 15.47 24.66
C ASP A 498 4.25 14.73 23.89
N THR A 499 5.24 14.19 24.60
CA THR A 499 6.36 13.49 23.99
C THR A 499 6.34 11.99 24.26
N ILE A 500 7.18 11.23 23.54
CA ILE A 500 7.21 9.75 23.51
C ILE A 500 7.16 9.14 24.93
N ALA A 501 7.84 9.71 25.91
CA ALA A 501 7.86 9.14 27.25
C ALA A 501 6.50 9.16 27.98
N ASN A 502 5.58 10.02 27.58
CA ASN A 502 4.19 10.01 28.06
C ASN A 502 3.17 9.49 27.05
N LEU A 503 3.63 8.99 25.89
CA LEU A 503 2.75 8.48 24.84
C LEU A 503 2.78 6.95 24.77
N GLN A 504 1.67 6.36 24.34
CA GLN A 504 1.53 4.93 24.08
C GLN A 504 0.63 4.66 22.88
N LEU A 505 0.70 3.46 22.33
CA LEU A 505 -0.27 2.96 21.38
C LEU A 505 -1.34 2.15 22.11
N LEU A 506 -2.59 2.56 21.99
CA LEU A 506 -3.74 1.83 22.47
C LEU A 506 -4.68 1.45 21.34
N ASN A 507 -5.34 0.29 21.48
CA ASN A 507 -6.47 -0.04 20.61
C ASN A 507 -7.52 1.08 20.69
N PHE A 508 -8.09 1.41 19.56
CA PHE A 508 -9.09 2.48 19.41
C PHE A 508 -10.23 2.42 20.46
N ARG A 509 -10.75 1.21 20.76
CA ARG A 509 -11.83 1.04 21.75
C ARG A 509 -11.34 1.34 23.17
N GLU A 510 -10.14 0.87 23.48
CA GLU A 510 -9.52 1.07 24.77
C GLU A 510 -9.16 2.54 25.00
N ASN A 511 -8.60 3.20 23.99
CA ASN A 511 -8.30 4.62 24.04
C ASN A 511 -9.54 5.46 24.33
N ARG A 512 -10.66 5.18 23.67
CA ARG A 512 -11.94 5.85 23.96
C ARG A 512 -12.46 5.57 25.38
N SER A 513 -12.27 4.36 25.89
CA SER A 513 -12.69 4.00 27.24
C SER A 513 -11.83 4.68 28.30
N LYS A 514 -10.52 4.83 28.05
CA LYS A 514 -9.59 5.52 28.96
C LYS A 514 -9.88 7.01 29.04
N ASN A 515 -10.09 7.67 27.88
CA ASN A 515 -10.35 9.11 27.78
C ASN A 515 -9.39 9.93 28.68
N ASP A 516 -9.91 10.77 29.59
CA ASP A 516 -9.18 11.63 30.54
C ASP A 516 -9.01 11.00 31.94
N THR A 517 -9.31 9.70 32.08
CA THR A 517 -9.13 8.95 33.33
C THR A 517 -7.70 9.07 33.81
N SER A 518 -7.50 9.26 35.10
CA SER A 518 -6.18 9.31 35.71
C SER A 518 -5.41 7.99 35.51
N LEU A 519 -4.08 8.09 35.36
CA LEU A 519 -3.26 6.90 35.21
C LEU A 519 -3.46 5.91 36.40
N GLN A 520 -3.60 6.43 37.59
CA GLN A 520 -3.83 5.61 38.81
C GLN A 520 -5.13 4.81 38.72
N GLU A 521 -6.22 5.46 38.33
CA GLU A 521 -7.53 4.81 38.24
C GLU A 521 -7.55 3.78 37.10
N TRP A 522 -7.07 4.18 35.90
CA TRP A 522 -6.99 3.30 34.75
C TRP A 522 -6.10 2.07 35.01
N TRP A 523 -4.92 2.26 35.66
CA TRP A 523 -3.99 1.19 35.99
C TRP A 523 -4.51 0.23 37.03
N ASN A 524 -5.20 0.73 38.04
CA ASN A 524 -5.81 -0.09 39.08
C ASN A 524 -6.98 -0.93 38.56
N GLY A 525 -7.65 -0.47 37.50
CA GLY A 525 -8.70 -1.21 36.81
C GLY A 525 -8.22 -2.35 35.91
N LYS A 526 -6.88 -2.50 35.70
CA LYS A 526 -6.31 -3.51 34.84
C LYS A 526 -5.87 -4.75 35.62
N SER A 527 -6.15 -5.92 35.06
CA SER A 527 -5.59 -7.20 35.51
C SER A 527 -4.07 -7.27 35.28
N ASP A 528 -3.37 -8.11 35.99
CA ASP A 528 -1.93 -8.30 35.78
C ASP A 528 -1.59 -8.83 34.39
N GLY A 529 -2.48 -9.59 33.78
CA GLY A 529 -2.35 -10.01 32.39
C GLY A 529 -2.41 -8.83 31.39
N GLU A 530 -3.38 -7.91 31.58
CA GLU A 530 -3.50 -6.70 30.74
C GLU A 530 -2.32 -5.74 30.97
N LYS A 531 -1.85 -5.58 32.22
CA LYS A 531 -0.72 -4.70 32.56
C LYS A 531 0.56 -5.04 31.79
N ARG A 532 0.74 -6.32 31.45
CA ARG A 532 1.91 -6.74 30.64
C ARG A 532 1.90 -6.22 29.23
N ASN A 533 0.74 -5.86 28.70
CA ASN A 533 0.60 -5.34 27.34
C ASN A 533 1.05 -3.87 27.20
N TYR A 534 1.23 -3.18 28.32
CA TYR A 534 1.68 -1.79 28.33
C TYR A 534 3.17 -1.71 28.61
N LEU A 535 3.90 -0.96 27.78
CA LEU A 535 5.33 -0.72 28.00
C LEU A 535 5.53 0.31 29.10
N LEU A 536 5.37 -0.15 30.36
CA LEU A 536 5.60 0.65 31.55
C LEU A 536 6.68 0.00 32.41
N PRO A 537 7.54 0.79 33.09
CA PRO A 537 8.53 0.26 34.02
C PRO A 537 7.88 -0.62 35.12
N LYS A 538 8.62 -1.57 35.67
CA LYS A 538 8.09 -2.45 36.73
C LYS A 538 7.60 -1.67 37.96
N THR A 539 8.26 -0.57 38.27
CA THR A 539 7.89 0.37 39.33
C THR A 539 7.83 1.78 38.78
N PHE A 540 6.72 2.45 38.97
CA PHE A 540 6.53 3.83 38.57
C PHE A 540 5.44 4.48 39.43
N ASN A 541 5.49 5.83 39.50
CA ASN A 541 4.47 6.57 40.22
C ASN A 541 3.26 6.82 39.26
N THR A 542 2.08 6.40 39.70
CA THR A 542 0.83 6.58 38.94
C THR A 542 0.16 7.92 39.19
N GLN A 543 0.59 8.68 40.19
CA GLN A 543 0.04 9.99 40.52
C GLN A 543 0.68 11.10 39.64
N ILE A 544 -0.10 12.09 39.29
CA ILE A 544 0.40 13.24 38.49
C ILE A 544 1.53 14.00 39.23
N ALA A 545 1.49 14.07 40.56
CA ALA A 545 2.54 14.70 41.35
C ALA A 545 3.92 13.99 41.21
N GLY A 546 3.94 12.74 40.78
CA GLY A 546 5.14 11.97 40.50
C GLY A 546 5.51 11.90 39.02
N PHE A 547 4.98 12.80 38.19
CA PHE A 547 5.20 12.80 36.73
C PHE A 547 6.67 12.85 36.38
N ASP A 548 7.49 13.65 37.06
CA ASP A 548 8.94 13.75 36.76
C ASP A 548 9.65 12.40 36.93
N ASP A 549 9.39 11.68 38.02
CA ASP A 549 9.97 10.36 38.26
C ASP A 549 9.48 9.34 37.20
N PHE A 550 8.18 9.35 36.92
CA PHE A 550 7.59 8.52 35.86
C PHE A 550 8.23 8.80 34.53
N PHE A 551 8.27 10.07 34.12
CA PHE A 551 8.80 10.51 32.82
C PHE A 551 10.26 10.13 32.65
N ASN A 552 11.10 10.43 33.64
CA ASN A 552 12.54 10.16 33.58
C ASN A 552 12.81 8.64 33.56
N GLY A 553 12.13 7.88 34.40
CA GLY A 553 12.25 6.42 34.45
C GLY A 553 11.85 5.76 33.12
N ARG A 554 10.68 6.15 32.59
CA ARG A 554 10.19 5.61 31.34
C ARG A 554 11.03 6.07 30.14
N SER A 555 11.44 7.35 30.10
CA SER A 555 12.33 7.87 29.07
C SER A 555 13.62 7.08 28.97
N ARG A 556 14.29 6.85 30.09
CA ARG A 556 15.52 6.04 30.12
C ARG A 556 15.31 4.64 29.57
N TRP A 557 14.22 3.99 29.98
CA TRP A 557 13.89 2.64 29.53
C TRP A 557 13.58 2.57 28.03
N LEU A 558 12.76 3.51 27.51
CA LEU A 558 12.42 3.57 26.08
C LEU A 558 13.62 3.91 25.20
N LYS A 559 14.57 4.72 25.68
CA LYS A 559 15.85 4.96 24.99
C LYS A 559 16.64 3.67 24.81
N GLY A 560 16.65 2.82 25.85
CA GLY A 560 17.24 1.48 25.77
C GLY A 560 16.57 0.61 24.71
N ILE A 561 15.22 0.60 24.67
CA ILE A 561 14.47 -0.12 23.65
C ILE A 561 14.81 0.39 22.24
N LEU A 562 14.84 1.71 22.04
CA LEU A 562 15.20 2.30 20.74
C LEU A 562 16.63 1.95 20.32
N ALA A 563 17.59 2.04 21.24
CA ALA A 563 18.98 1.66 20.97
C ALA A 563 19.10 0.22 20.50
N GLU A 564 18.35 -0.68 21.12
CA GLU A 564 18.28 -2.09 20.74
C GLU A 564 17.61 -2.31 19.37
N LYS A 565 16.41 -1.75 19.17
CA LYS A 565 15.64 -1.88 17.92
C LYS A 565 16.38 -1.33 16.72
N LEU A 566 17.14 -0.26 16.91
CA LEU A 566 17.94 0.39 15.90
C LEU A 566 19.37 -0.17 15.80
N ASP A 567 19.73 -1.18 16.58
CA ASP A 567 21.08 -1.77 16.68
C ASP A 567 22.20 -0.71 16.91
N ALA A 568 21.92 0.24 17.81
CA ALA A 568 22.86 1.31 18.17
C ALA A 568 23.87 0.83 19.22
N LYS A 569 24.82 0.00 18.81
CA LYS A 569 25.77 -0.70 19.72
C LYS A 569 26.65 0.23 20.57
N GLU A 570 27.02 1.41 20.00
CA GLU A 570 27.90 2.37 20.65
C GLU A 570 27.15 3.40 21.49
N SER A 571 25.82 3.33 21.51
CA SER A 571 24.98 4.24 22.30
C SER A 571 25.16 3.99 23.80
N GLN A 572 25.22 5.06 24.60
CA GLN A 572 25.17 4.96 26.06
C GLN A 572 23.89 4.32 26.60
N TYR A 573 22.84 4.33 25.78
CA TYR A 573 21.54 3.68 26.09
C TYR A 573 21.54 2.19 25.75
N ALA A 574 22.55 1.74 25.05
CA ALA A 574 22.75 0.35 24.72
C ALA A 574 22.89 -0.46 26.03
N GLY A 575 22.14 -1.56 26.16
CA GLY A 575 22.21 -2.44 27.34
C GLY A 575 21.22 -2.14 28.45
N ILE A 576 20.44 -1.08 28.38
CA ILE A 576 19.34 -0.82 29.31
C ILE A 576 18.18 -1.81 29.11
N TYR A 577 18.01 -2.30 27.88
CA TYR A 577 17.01 -3.32 27.52
C TYR A 577 17.72 -4.46 26.77
N LEU A 578 17.91 -5.59 27.43
CA LEU A 578 18.79 -6.66 26.95
C LEU A 578 18.12 -7.85 26.29
N GLU A 579 16.80 -7.94 26.32
CA GLU A 579 16.07 -9.12 25.84
C GLU A 579 16.38 -9.46 24.36
N GLU A 580 16.33 -8.45 23.50
CA GLU A 580 16.63 -8.64 22.08
C GLU A 580 18.12 -8.76 21.78
N ARG A 581 18.98 -8.24 22.63
CA ARG A 581 20.43 -8.37 22.50
C ARG A 581 20.92 -9.77 22.74
N VAL A 582 20.33 -10.47 23.70
CA VAL A 582 20.62 -11.89 23.87
C VAL A 582 20.28 -12.63 22.59
N LEU A 583 19.12 -12.36 22.00
CA LEU A 583 18.71 -12.93 20.73
C LEU A 583 19.66 -12.55 19.59
N ALA A 584 20.05 -11.29 19.48
CA ALA A 584 20.98 -10.80 18.47
C ALA A 584 22.41 -11.37 18.66
N ALA A 585 22.84 -11.54 19.92
CA ALA A 585 24.15 -12.11 20.23
C ALA A 585 24.18 -13.62 19.90
N VAL A 586 23.19 -14.36 20.35
CA VAL A 586 23.01 -15.78 20.02
C VAL A 586 22.97 -15.99 18.51
N TYR A 587 22.27 -15.13 17.83
CA TYR A 587 22.15 -15.11 16.40
C TYR A 587 23.48 -14.86 15.68
N ARG A 588 24.26 -13.85 16.09
CA ARG A 588 25.52 -13.49 15.43
C ARG A 588 26.60 -14.56 15.63
N GLU A 589 26.72 -15.09 16.84
CA GLU A 589 27.70 -16.13 17.14
C GLU A 589 27.35 -17.46 16.45
N GLY A 590 26.04 -17.75 16.32
CA GLY A 590 25.60 -18.98 15.64
C GLY A 590 25.55 -18.93 14.13
N ARG A 591 25.70 -17.73 13.55
CA ARG A 591 25.42 -17.46 12.12
C ARG A 591 26.32 -18.22 11.14
N GLU A 592 27.60 -18.33 11.43
CA GLU A 592 28.58 -18.94 10.50
C GLU A 592 28.59 -20.47 10.56
N LYS A 593 28.09 -21.04 11.64
CA LYS A 593 28.30 -22.46 11.97
C LYS A 593 27.02 -23.29 11.95
N TYR A 594 25.86 -22.66 12.08
CA TYR A 594 24.58 -23.36 12.19
C TYR A 594 23.55 -22.75 11.26
N SER A 595 22.79 -23.58 10.55
CA SER A 595 21.56 -23.15 9.86
C SER A 595 20.49 -22.94 10.92
N LEU A 596 20.36 -21.70 11.38
CA LEU A 596 19.54 -21.37 12.52
C LEU A 596 18.12 -21.05 12.09
N CYS A 597 17.20 -21.96 12.36
CA CYS A 597 15.76 -21.71 12.29
C CYS A 597 15.21 -21.47 13.68
N TRP A 598 14.48 -20.37 13.85
CA TRP A 598 13.80 -20.05 15.10
C TRP A 598 12.36 -20.50 15.05
N THR A 599 11.91 -21.13 16.14
CA THR A 599 10.48 -21.33 16.40
C THR A 599 10.09 -20.54 17.62
N ILE A 600 9.07 -19.67 17.49
CA ILE A 600 8.49 -18.97 18.65
C ILE A 600 7.22 -19.69 19.03
N HIS A 601 7.16 -20.13 20.29
CA HIS A 601 6.02 -20.82 20.87
C HIS A 601 5.06 -19.86 21.59
N GLU A 602 3.83 -20.32 21.87
CA GLU A 602 2.78 -19.51 22.53
C GLU A 602 3.20 -18.91 23.87
N ASP A 603 4.08 -19.61 24.59
CA ASP A 603 4.67 -19.19 25.86
C ASP A 603 5.87 -18.25 25.69
N LYS A 604 6.14 -17.80 24.46
CA LYS A 604 7.19 -16.82 24.12
C LYS A 604 8.62 -17.33 24.27
N VAL A 605 8.80 -18.61 24.33
CA VAL A 605 10.12 -19.24 24.25
C VAL A 605 10.55 -19.28 22.79
N MET A 606 11.70 -18.70 22.48
CA MET A 606 12.34 -18.84 21.17
C MET A 606 13.24 -20.06 21.22
N GLN A 607 12.98 -21.03 20.36
CA GLN A 607 13.71 -22.28 20.27
C GLN A 607 14.53 -22.38 19.00
N MET A 608 15.76 -22.81 19.12
CA MET A 608 16.70 -22.98 18.03
C MET A 608 17.31 -24.38 18.11
N PRO A 609 17.11 -25.22 17.10
CA PRO A 609 17.81 -26.50 17.04
C PRO A 609 19.29 -26.27 16.68
N LEU A 610 20.18 -26.77 17.52
CA LEU A 610 21.61 -26.89 17.24
C LEU A 610 21.92 -28.25 16.61
N LYS A 611 23.16 -28.46 16.14
CA LYS A 611 23.61 -29.76 15.74
C LYS A 611 23.45 -30.76 16.88
N ASN A 612 23.33 -32.05 16.56
CA ASN A 612 23.19 -33.14 17.53
C ASN A 612 21.92 -33.14 18.37
N GLY A 613 20.86 -32.47 17.88
CA GLY A 613 19.57 -32.48 18.55
C GLY A 613 19.48 -31.61 19.84
N ILE A 614 20.50 -30.82 20.11
CA ILE A 614 20.46 -29.85 21.23
C ILE A 614 19.56 -28.68 20.83
N LEU A 615 18.67 -28.30 21.74
CA LEU A 615 17.81 -27.15 21.59
C LEU A 615 18.33 -26.00 22.47
N LEU A 616 18.62 -24.86 21.83
CA LEU A 616 18.90 -23.62 22.54
C LEU A 616 17.58 -22.84 22.65
N ASN A 617 17.14 -22.63 23.86
CA ASN A 617 15.93 -21.88 24.16
C ASN A 617 16.31 -20.54 24.75
N VAL A 618 15.66 -19.46 24.27
CA VAL A 618 15.71 -18.14 24.89
C VAL A 618 14.35 -17.87 25.49
N ALA A 619 14.31 -17.84 26.82
CA ALA A 619 13.09 -17.67 27.57
C ALA A 619 13.07 -16.32 28.31
N PRO A 620 11.93 -15.62 28.32
CA PRO A 620 11.80 -14.42 29.16
C PRO A 620 11.98 -14.80 30.63
N ASN A 621 12.67 -13.98 31.40
CA ASN A 621 12.87 -14.20 32.84
C ASN A 621 12.14 -13.15 33.67
N HIS A 622 11.04 -13.54 34.31
CA HIS A 622 10.21 -12.61 35.07
C HIS A 622 10.86 -12.14 36.42
N ASN A 623 11.89 -12.85 36.90
CA ASN A 623 12.54 -12.51 38.14
C ASN A 623 13.83 -11.70 37.98
N TYR A 624 14.36 -11.62 36.73
CA TYR A 624 15.61 -10.95 36.44
C TYR A 624 15.42 -9.93 35.27
N ALA A 625 16.34 -8.99 35.18
CA ALA A 625 16.30 -7.95 34.15
C ALA A 625 16.58 -8.48 32.72
N TYR A 626 17.06 -9.73 32.61
CA TYR A 626 17.54 -10.32 31.39
C TYR A 626 16.85 -11.64 31.05
N PRO A 627 16.66 -11.97 29.77
CA PRO A 627 16.20 -13.30 29.40
C PRO A 627 17.28 -14.33 29.70
N MET A 628 16.87 -15.57 29.79
CA MET A 628 17.74 -16.70 30.11
C MET A 628 17.93 -17.57 28.87
N LEU A 629 19.14 -18.10 28.68
CA LEU A 629 19.39 -19.19 27.76
C LEU A 629 19.19 -20.53 28.51
N ALA A 630 18.55 -21.46 27.82
CA ALA A 630 18.41 -22.83 28.33
C ALA A 630 18.78 -23.83 27.21
N LEU A 631 19.64 -24.78 27.54
CA LEU A 631 20.16 -25.80 26.64
C LEU A 631 19.67 -27.18 27.06
N SER A 632 19.05 -27.91 26.13
CA SER A 632 18.58 -29.28 26.40
C SER A 632 18.36 -30.06 25.06
N PRO A 633 18.47 -31.40 25.06
CA PRO A 633 19.12 -32.21 26.10
C PRO A 633 20.63 -32.04 26.06
N LEU A 634 21.28 -32.20 27.22
CA LEU A 634 22.74 -32.22 27.34
C LEU A 634 23.19 -33.51 28.02
N THR A 635 24.29 -34.08 27.52
CA THR A 635 25.00 -35.13 28.22
C THR A 635 25.74 -34.61 29.45
N ASP A 636 26.13 -35.47 30.38
CA ASP A 636 26.88 -35.07 31.55
C ASP A 636 28.25 -34.46 31.21
N ASP A 637 28.90 -34.94 30.14
CA ASP A 637 30.19 -34.40 29.69
C ASP A 637 30.01 -32.99 29.07
N GLN A 638 28.93 -32.76 28.32
CA GLN A 638 28.59 -31.44 27.78
C GLN A 638 28.27 -30.42 28.93
N ARG A 639 27.54 -30.84 29.94
CA ARG A 639 27.30 -30.02 31.14
C ARG A 639 28.62 -29.67 31.84
N LYS A 640 29.49 -30.65 32.06
CA LYS A 640 30.77 -30.46 32.71
C LYS A 640 31.69 -29.53 31.90
N ALA A 641 31.64 -29.59 30.57
CA ALA A 641 32.37 -28.67 29.68
C ALA A 641 31.88 -27.21 29.88
N LEU A 642 30.57 -26.99 29.88
CA LEU A 642 29.97 -25.65 30.12
C LEU A 642 30.31 -25.11 31.49
N GLU A 643 30.28 -25.96 32.54
CA GLU A 643 30.69 -25.60 33.90
C GLU A 643 32.18 -25.23 34.01
N THR A 644 33.02 -25.92 33.24
CA THR A 644 34.47 -25.69 33.22
C THR A 644 34.81 -24.31 32.58
N GLU A 645 34.01 -23.86 31.62
CA GLU A 645 34.10 -22.51 31.03
C GLU A 645 33.54 -21.42 31.96
N GLY A 646 33.10 -21.80 33.17
CA GLY A 646 32.59 -20.87 34.18
C GLY A 646 31.19 -20.31 33.90
N LEU A 647 30.37 -21.04 33.14
CA LEU A 647 28.99 -20.70 32.91
C LEU A 647 28.15 -21.07 34.16
N ALA A 648 27.06 -20.32 34.41
CA ALA A 648 26.33 -20.43 35.66
C ALA A 648 25.71 -21.82 35.89
N LYS A 649 25.69 -22.24 37.17
CA LYS A 649 25.24 -23.57 37.60
C LYS A 649 23.78 -23.65 38.02
N GLU A 650 22.99 -22.60 37.87
CA GLU A 650 21.61 -22.63 38.28
C GLU A 650 20.84 -23.65 37.45
N SER A 651 20.31 -24.69 38.11
CA SER A 651 19.44 -25.66 37.47
C SER A 651 18.15 -24.94 37.03
N PHE A 652 17.84 -25.00 35.77
CA PHE A 652 16.62 -24.44 35.24
C PHE A 652 15.37 -24.99 35.91
N PHE A 653 15.46 -26.16 36.49
CA PHE A 653 14.39 -26.84 37.19
C PHE A 653 13.82 -26.06 38.43
N GLU A 654 14.63 -25.33 39.16
CA GLU A 654 14.13 -24.51 40.27
C GLU A 654 13.33 -23.29 39.82
N MET A 655 13.59 -22.80 38.61
CA MET A 655 12.93 -21.63 38.03
C MET A 655 11.66 -21.99 37.25
N THR A 656 11.57 -23.19 36.67
CA THR A 656 10.42 -23.63 35.87
C THR A 656 9.20 -24.01 36.68
N ASN A 657 9.31 -24.30 37.95
CA ASN A 657 8.15 -24.56 38.83
C ASN A 657 7.15 -23.40 38.94
N LYS A 658 7.50 -22.22 38.38
CA LYS A 658 6.63 -21.05 38.23
C LYS A 658 6.16 -20.78 36.83
N TRP A 659 6.61 -21.58 35.85
CA TRP A 659 6.34 -21.41 34.46
C TRP A 659 5.78 -22.70 33.91
N ASP A 660 4.60 -22.65 33.34
CA ASP A 660 3.97 -23.79 32.67
C ASP A 660 4.64 -24.00 31.29
N HIS A 661 5.85 -24.58 31.27
CA HIS A 661 6.66 -24.75 30.08
C HIS A 661 6.84 -26.22 29.73
N SER A 662 5.93 -26.73 28.92
CA SER A 662 6.05 -28.06 28.31
C SER A 662 7.24 -28.20 27.33
N LEU A 663 7.92 -27.09 26.97
CA LEU A 663 8.96 -27.03 25.96
C LEU A 663 10.38 -27.08 26.48
N ILE A 664 10.60 -26.78 27.77
CA ILE A 664 11.92 -26.86 28.36
C ILE A 664 11.95 -28.09 29.25
N HIS A 665 12.71 -29.09 28.84
CA HIS A 665 12.78 -30.37 29.48
C HIS A 665 13.44 -30.29 30.87
N GLU A 666 12.98 -31.12 31.78
CA GLU A 666 13.62 -31.37 33.05
C GLU A 666 15.11 -31.66 32.84
N GLY A 667 15.97 -30.96 33.56
CA GLY A 667 17.41 -31.09 33.42
C GLY A 667 18.08 -30.20 32.37
N ALA A 668 17.37 -29.22 31.79
CA ALA A 668 18.00 -28.20 30.95
C ALA A 668 19.06 -27.40 31.72
N PHE A 669 20.14 -27.02 31.04
CA PHE A 669 21.19 -26.18 31.60
C PHE A 669 20.84 -24.70 31.38
N GLY A 670 20.59 -23.99 32.49
CA GLY A 670 20.21 -22.56 32.42
C GLY A 670 21.40 -21.64 32.61
N ILE A 671 21.45 -20.58 31.80
CA ILE A 671 22.49 -19.55 31.84
C ILE A 671 21.82 -18.20 32.01
N CYS A 672 22.09 -17.54 33.13
CA CYS A 672 21.62 -16.18 33.43
C CYS A 672 22.72 -15.15 33.20
N PHE A 673 22.33 -13.88 33.03
CA PHE A 673 23.24 -12.77 32.79
C PHE A 673 23.08 -11.68 33.80
N ASP A 674 24.22 -11.12 34.28
CA ASP A 674 24.26 -10.02 35.22
C ASP A 674 24.45 -8.64 34.57
N SER A 675 25.03 -8.62 33.38
CA SER A 675 25.26 -7.43 32.60
C SER A 675 25.39 -7.75 31.10
N GLU A 676 25.38 -6.72 30.26
CA GLU A 676 25.57 -6.90 28.81
C GLU A 676 26.93 -7.48 28.45
N LYS A 677 27.98 -7.00 29.11
CA LYS A 677 29.34 -7.52 28.90
C LYS A 677 29.45 -9.00 29.30
N ASP A 678 28.79 -9.35 30.39
CA ASP A 678 28.68 -10.72 30.84
C ASP A 678 27.89 -11.57 29.82
N MET A 679 26.77 -11.06 29.30
CA MET A 679 25.96 -11.74 28.30
C MET A 679 26.78 -12.04 27.03
N GLN A 680 27.45 -11.05 26.44
CA GLN A 680 28.26 -11.26 25.24
C GLN A 680 29.36 -12.31 25.49
N SER A 681 30.01 -12.25 26.63
CA SER A 681 31.04 -13.21 27.02
C SER A 681 30.48 -14.62 27.19
N ARG A 682 29.33 -14.78 27.85
CA ARG A 682 28.70 -16.09 28.10
C ARG A 682 28.13 -16.69 26.84
N VAL A 683 27.49 -15.91 25.97
CA VAL A 683 27.00 -16.37 24.67
C VAL A 683 28.17 -16.89 23.80
N ALA A 684 29.25 -16.11 23.68
CA ALA A 684 30.44 -16.54 22.93
C ALA A 684 31.04 -17.85 23.50
N LYS A 685 31.06 -17.99 24.82
CA LYS A 685 31.52 -19.24 25.47
C LYS A 685 30.64 -20.43 25.17
N VAL A 686 29.30 -20.27 25.16
CA VAL A 686 28.37 -21.32 24.79
C VAL A 686 28.71 -21.87 23.41
N PHE A 687 28.81 -20.99 22.41
CA PHE A 687 29.09 -21.42 21.05
C PHE A 687 30.48 -22.06 20.92
N LYS A 688 31.48 -21.47 21.58
CA LYS A 688 32.85 -22.03 21.60
C LYS A 688 32.87 -23.44 22.22
N THR A 689 32.15 -23.63 23.30
CA THR A 689 32.07 -24.93 23.98
C THR A 689 31.43 -26.01 23.07
N PHE A 690 30.38 -25.65 22.35
CA PHE A 690 29.75 -26.56 21.38
C PHE A 690 30.62 -26.87 20.17
N ASP A 691 31.42 -25.91 19.69
CA ASP A 691 32.40 -26.18 18.64
C ASP A 691 33.46 -27.21 19.03
N LEU A 692 33.97 -27.04 20.26
CA LEU A 692 34.97 -27.99 20.80
C LEU A 692 34.39 -29.39 20.99
N LEU A 693 33.10 -29.50 21.32
CA LEU A 693 32.42 -30.80 21.50
C LEU A 693 32.03 -31.46 20.17
N LEU A 694 32.05 -30.71 19.06
CA LEU A 694 31.76 -31.18 17.71
C LEU A 694 33.02 -31.67 16.95
N GLU A 695 34.20 -31.27 17.41
CA GLU A 695 35.50 -31.71 16.86
C GLU A 695 35.99 -33.07 17.43
N GLU A 696 35.41 -33.49 18.56
CA GLU A 696 35.77 -34.76 19.24
C GLU A 696 34.90 -35.97 18.83
N GLU A 697 33.89 -35.81 17.98
CA GLU A 697 33.14 -36.86 17.30
C GLU A 697 33.57 -37.01 15.83
#